data_727851cbc8b78e63adf123bed6482bdc
#
_entry.id   727851cbc8b78e63adf123bed6482bdc
#
_cell.length_a   1.000
_cell.length_b   1.000
_cell.length_c   1.000
_cell.angle_alpha   90.00
_cell.angle_beta   90.00
_cell.angle_gamma   90.00
#
_symmetry.space_group_name_H-M   'P 1'
#
loop_
_entity.id
_entity.type
_entity.pdbx_description
1 polymer ?
#
loop_
_entity_poly.entity_id
_entity_poly.type
_entity_poly.pdbx_seq_one_letter_code
_entity_poly.pdbx_strand_id
1 'polypeptide(L)'
;MLRQIFALLIAACFCQQPWAQSKLSPAARHLVAGLASGQASTRASAGATVSAYVHLAPGADVSALERLGATVNLRCGDIATARIPAGALEAAASLPGVAYVQTAVPVARMMDIVRPAVGADLVQAGSGLPRPFTGRGVVVGIIDAGFDYTHPNFRTPSGELRIRRVWEQGYGGGTPPEGFSYGSELAEPGQILAAGGDVASGSHGTHVAGIAAGSDGAEGAYLGIAPDADIVLVSISGADTETNVNVSDAMAYIYRYAESVGKPCVINVSLGVQAGPHDGTSTFDTLADAMLGPGRLLVGSVGNFGGINFHLSGDFSRPGPDTLRTFVDYRQALTTATAGGDIDIWGEPGMDLKVCVFTYSTSRGEIADSFSVSLPASGQATPGVSAVLSGTVGTMAAYGETSPLNGKPHVLVTSGVSRLRAGYSVGLWVVSASEGKVDVWADGNKLGLTSGGIDGWAEGDDLNSPAEIGGTGRGVISVGAYVTRNEFDTENVGHVGTGETIGGIASFSSHGPTADGRVKPDVAAPGSAVVSSASSHDATLSSQPVALYQQYGGRDYAYAYMQGTSMAAPVVTGTVAQWLEACPGLSPADVRRIIAATSVSDSYTGDVGPGGDCTWGFGKLDAMAGMQAVLDFASGLPGVAAVPSTVAVCPLGGGRVRSVAPAGSAVSVAVSRADGVAVMSADGVSPGHVADLSALPSGVYVVRASAAAGTACAKVAVR
;
A
#
# COMPACT_ATOMS: atom_id res chain seq x y z
N MET A 1 28.39 -59.19 -15.63
CA MET A 1 29.19 -57.98 -15.31
C MET A 1 28.60 -56.69 -15.87
N LEU A 2 28.05 -56.60 -17.08
CA LEU A 2 27.47 -55.33 -17.60
C LEU A 2 26.18 -54.87 -16.93
N ARG A 3 25.39 -55.74 -16.30
CA ARG A 3 24.13 -55.33 -15.61
C ARG A 3 24.35 -54.73 -14.20
N GLN A 4 25.50 -54.95 -13.59
CA GLN A 4 25.85 -54.42 -12.28
C GLN A 4 26.49 -53.02 -12.37
N ILE A 5 27.11 -52.70 -13.51
CA ILE A 5 27.68 -51.34 -13.77
C ILE A 5 26.59 -50.35 -14.11
N PHE A 6 25.47 -50.79 -14.74
CA PHE A 6 24.35 -49.89 -15.06
C PHE A 6 23.48 -49.55 -13.83
N ALA A 7 23.44 -50.44 -12.82
CA ALA A 7 22.73 -50.17 -11.56
C ALA A 7 23.51 -49.21 -10.64
N LEU A 8 24.84 -49.17 -10.74
CA LEU A 8 25.67 -48.22 -9.96
C LEU A 8 25.73 -46.82 -10.58
N LEU A 9 25.53 -46.70 -11.89
CA LEU A 9 25.44 -45.39 -12.57
C LEU A 9 24.06 -44.71 -12.42
N ILE A 10 22.99 -45.48 -12.18
CA ILE A 10 21.65 -44.92 -11.90
C ILE A 10 21.51 -44.54 -10.41
N ALA A 11 22.25 -45.19 -9.49
CA ALA A 11 22.24 -44.81 -8.07
C ALA A 11 23.08 -43.57 -7.74
N ALA A 12 23.98 -43.17 -8.65
CA ALA A 12 24.80 -41.94 -8.46
C ALA A 12 24.14 -40.65 -8.95
N CYS A 13 22.97 -40.70 -9.63
CA CYS A 13 22.25 -39.56 -10.12
C CYS A 13 21.09 -39.05 -9.23
N PHE A 14 20.86 -39.67 -8.05
CA PHE A 14 19.81 -39.26 -7.13
C PHE A 14 20.31 -38.94 -5.71
N CYS A 15 21.52 -38.40 -5.57
CA CYS A 15 21.81 -37.53 -4.42
C CYS A 15 21.28 -36.12 -4.77
N GLN A 16 19.96 -35.98 -4.72
CA GLN A 16 19.36 -34.66 -4.59
C GLN A 16 19.79 -34.09 -3.24
N GLN A 17 20.79 -33.20 -3.26
CA GLN A 17 20.96 -32.30 -2.13
C GLN A 17 19.62 -31.55 -1.99
N PRO A 18 19.05 -31.47 -0.79
CA PRO A 18 17.89 -30.60 -0.60
C PRO A 18 18.31 -29.19 -1.00
N TRP A 19 17.72 -28.65 -2.05
CA TRP A 19 17.92 -27.28 -2.46
C TRP A 19 17.44 -26.41 -1.30
N ALA A 20 18.36 -25.82 -0.57
CA ALA A 20 18.02 -24.91 0.50
C ALA A 20 17.17 -23.77 -0.12
N GLN A 21 16.06 -23.48 0.53
CA GLN A 21 15.22 -22.33 0.13
C GLN A 21 16.11 -21.11 0.01
N SER A 22 16.00 -20.36 -1.12
CA SER A 22 16.79 -19.16 -1.30
C SER A 22 16.42 -18.13 -0.23
N LYS A 23 17.42 -17.63 0.46
CA LYS A 23 17.24 -16.55 1.43
C LYS A 23 17.19 -15.15 0.77
N LEU A 24 17.18 -15.08 -0.56
CA LEU A 24 17.02 -13.85 -1.34
C LEU A 24 15.63 -13.80 -1.98
N SER A 25 14.96 -12.67 -1.89
CA SER A 25 13.70 -12.42 -2.59
C SER A 25 13.85 -12.58 -4.11
N PRO A 26 12.76 -12.82 -4.86
CA PRO A 26 12.82 -12.88 -6.32
C PRO A 26 13.49 -11.66 -6.95
N ALA A 27 13.15 -10.46 -6.50
CA ALA A 27 13.76 -9.21 -6.98
C ALA A 27 15.27 -9.14 -6.65
N ALA A 28 15.68 -9.57 -5.46
CA ALA A 28 17.10 -9.65 -5.09
C ALA A 28 17.86 -10.65 -5.97
N ARG A 29 17.26 -11.81 -6.26
CA ARG A 29 17.87 -12.82 -7.17
C ARG A 29 17.98 -12.31 -8.61
N HIS A 30 16.96 -11.58 -9.09
CA HIS A 30 17.01 -10.94 -10.40
C HIS A 30 18.16 -9.94 -10.48
N LEU A 31 18.32 -9.09 -9.47
CA LEU A 31 19.43 -8.12 -9.39
C LEU A 31 20.79 -8.81 -9.41
N VAL A 32 20.98 -9.86 -8.60
CA VAL A 32 22.24 -10.63 -8.55
C VAL A 32 22.52 -11.30 -9.89
N ALA A 33 21.53 -11.90 -10.54
CA ALA A 33 21.67 -12.51 -11.86
C ALA A 33 22.06 -11.46 -12.94
N GLY A 34 21.48 -10.26 -12.87
CA GLY A 34 21.82 -9.15 -13.76
C GLY A 34 23.28 -8.67 -13.60
N LEU A 35 23.77 -8.61 -12.36
CA LEU A 35 25.18 -8.30 -12.07
C LEU A 35 26.12 -9.36 -12.61
N ALA A 36 25.80 -10.64 -12.45
CA ALA A 36 26.61 -11.76 -12.92
C ALA A 36 26.67 -11.85 -14.45
N SER A 37 25.60 -11.47 -15.16
CA SER A 37 25.53 -11.51 -16.63
C SER A 37 26.11 -10.26 -17.30
N GLY A 38 26.50 -9.22 -16.55
CA GLY A 38 26.95 -7.94 -17.10
C GLY A 38 25.84 -7.13 -17.80
N GLN A 39 24.58 -7.57 -17.66
CA GLN A 39 23.37 -6.92 -18.22
C GLN A 39 22.73 -5.95 -17.22
N ALA A 40 23.42 -5.65 -16.11
CA ALA A 40 22.90 -4.73 -15.10
C ALA A 40 22.59 -3.37 -15.75
N SER A 41 21.34 -2.93 -15.59
CA SER A 41 20.93 -1.56 -15.89
C SER A 41 21.80 -0.58 -15.10
N THR A 42 21.81 0.70 -15.48
CA THR A 42 22.58 1.78 -14.84
C THR A 42 22.41 1.89 -13.30
N ARG A 43 21.44 1.16 -12.73
CA ARG A 43 21.18 1.05 -11.28
C ARG A 43 22.04 0.01 -10.52
N ALA A 44 22.71 -0.90 -11.21
CA ALA A 44 23.39 -2.02 -10.58
C ALA A 44 24.84 -2.14 -11.04
N SER A 45 25.70 -1.18 -10.69
CA SER A 45 27.16 -1.44 -10.64
C SER A 45 27.47 -2.27 -9.39
N ALA A 46 28.51 -3.12 -9.45
CA ALA A 46 28.90 -3.95 -8.29
C ALA A 46 29.27 -3.14 -7.02
N GLY A 47 29.52 -1.84 -7.16
CA GLY A 47 29.78 -0.90 -6.07
C GLY A 47 28.55 -0.11 -5.59
N ALA A 48 27.39 -0.21 -6.28
CA ALA A 48 26.17 0.45 -5.83
C ALA A 48 25.60 -0.23 -4.59
N THR A 49 25.05 0.56 -3.66
CA THR A 49 24.34 0.03 -2.49
C THR A 49 22.84 -0.13 -2.80
N VAL A 50 22.24 -1.18 -2.28
CA VAL A 50 20.82 -1.51 -2.41
C VAL A 50 20.17 -1.44 -1.05
N SER A 51 19.05 -0.73 -0.94
CA SER A 51 18.22 -0.75 0.26
C SER A 51 17.50 -2.09 0.38
N ALA A 52 17.48 -2.68 1.56
CA ALA A 52 16.87 -3.99 1.79
C ALA A 52 16.28 -4.11 3.20
N TYR A 53 15.23 -4.92 3.31
CA TYR A 53 14.82 -5.53 4.57
C TYR A 53 15.64 -6.79 4.80
N VAL A 54 16.15 -6.96 6.01
CA VAL A 54 16.86 -8.17 6.44
C VAL A 54 16.08 -8.79 7.60
N HIS A 55 15.55 -9.98 7.38
CA HIS A 55 14.92 -10.77 8.42
C HIS A 55 16.00 -11.56 9.15
N LEU A 56 16.01 -11.46 10.45
CA LEU A 56 17.01 -12.01 11.33
C LEU A 56 16.42 -13.13 12.19
N ALA A 57 17.20 -14.14 12.49
CA ALA A 57 16.85 -15.06 13.55
C ALA A 57 16.87 -14.36 14.92
N PRO A 58 16.04 -14.78 15.89
CA PRO A 58 16.04 -14.19 17.23
C PRO A 58 17.45 -14.14 17.84
N GLY A 59 17.86 -12.97 18.30
CA GLY A 59 19.18 -12.75 18.90
C GLY A 59 20.36 -12.67 17.91
N ALA A 60 20.11 -12.63 16.60
CA ALA A 60 21.18 -12.52 15.61
C ALA A 60 21.96 -11.20 15.73
N ASP A 61 23.27 -11.30 15.56
CA ASP A 61 24.20 -10.16 15.53
C ASP A 61 24.26 -9.55 14.13
N VAL A 62 23.95 -8.26 14.01
CA VAL A 62 23.99 -7.52 12.74
C VAL A 62 25.41 -7.10 12.31
N SER A 63 26.40 -7.17 13.20
CA SER A 63 27.79 -6.78 12.90
C SER A 63 28.40 -7.59 11.75
N ALA A 64 27.88 -8.78 11.49
CA ALA A 64 28.30 -9.60 10.36
C ALA A 64 27.89 -8.99 9.01
N LEU A 65 26.73 -8.31 8.93
CA LEU A 65 26.32 -7.55 7.75
C LEU A 65 27.25 -6.35 7.54
N GLU A 66 27.60 -5.65 8.60
CA GLU A 66 28.49 -4.46 8.54
C GLU A 66 29.88 -4.85 8.04
N ARG A 67 30.41 -6.02 8.40
CA ARG A 67 31.67 -6.54 7.85
C ARG A 67 31.65 -6.81 6.34
N LEU A 68 30.48 -6.97 5.76
CA LEU A 68 30.29 -7.08 4.30
C LEU A 68 30.13 -5.71 3.62
N GLY A 69 30.32 -4.62 4.36
CA GLY A 69 30.15 -3.26 3.88
C GLY A 69 28.69 -2.78 3.87
N ALA A 70 27.78 -3.54 4.48
CA ALA A 70 26.41 -3.09 4.67
C ALA A 70 26.33 -2.09 5.82
N THR A 71 25.34 -1.20 5.77
CA THR A 71 24.98 -0.33 6.88
C THR A 71 23.57 -0.65 7.34
N VAL A 72 23.43 -1.01 8.62
CA VAL A 72 22.12 -1.26 9.22
C VAL A 72 21.59 0.06 9.79
N ASN A 73 20.40 0.50 9.34
CA ASN A 73 19.81 1.78 9.72
C ASN A 73 18.79 1.64 10.85
N LEU A 74 17.93 0.62 10.76
CA LEU A 74 16.83 0.38 11.71
C LEU A 74 16.82 -1.10 12.08
N ARG A 75 16.51 -1.41 13.34
CA ARG A 75 16.10 -2.74 13.78
C ARG A 75 14.84 -2.66 14.60
N CYS A 76 13.81 -3.40 14.20
CA CYS A 76 12.57 -3.57 14.93
C CYS A 76 12.28 -5.07 15.06
N GLY A 77 12.44 -5.62 16.28
CA GLY A 77 12.34 -7.05 16.49
C GLY A 77 13.36 -7.85 15.66
N ASP A 78 12.86 -8.72 14.82
CA ASP A 78 13.64 -9.59 13.94
C ASP A 78 13.77 -9.03 12.50
N ILE A 79 13.35 -7.80 12.26
CA ILE A 79 13.49 -7.12 10.96
C ILE A 79 14.46 -5.94 11.12
N ALA A 80 15.39 -5.83 10.17
CA ALA A 80 16.26 -4.68 10.05
C ALA A 80 16.16 -4.06 8.64
N THR A 81 16.28 -2.73 8.54
CA THR A 81 16.56 -2.06 7.25
C THR A 81 18.05 -1.87 7.10
N ALA A 82 18.57 -2.12 5.91
CA ALA A 82 20.00 -2.00 5.64
C ALA A 82 20.27 -1.49 4.22
N ARG A 83 21.40 -0.82 4.05
CA ARG A 83 22.01 -0.54 2.74
C ARG A 83 23.14 -1.54 2.52
N ILE A 84 22.96 -2.42 1.52
CA ILE A 84 23.88 -3.53 1.26
C ILE A 84 24.55 -3.29 -0.10
N PRO A 85 25.88 -3.39 -0.23
CA PRO A 85 26.52 -3.38 -1.56
C PRO A 85 25.89 -4.46 -2.44
N ALA A 86 25.49 -4.12 -3.65
CA ALA A 86 24.75 -5.03 -4.54
C ALA A 86 25.51 -6.34 -4.76
N GLY A 87 26.84 -6.29 -4.89
CA GLY A 87 27.71 -7.48 -4.98
C GLY A 87 27.81 -8.31 -3.69
N ALA A 88 27.33 -7.80 -2.54
CA ALA A 88 27.38 -8.49 -1.26
C ALA A 88 26.04 -9.15 -0.87
N LEU A 89 24.98 -9.04 -1.69
CA LEU A 89 23.65 -9.56 -1.36
C LEU A 89 23.62 -11.07 -1.09
N GLU A 90 24.31 -11.86 -1.89
CA GLU A 90 24.41 -13.32 -1.67
C GLU A 90 25.18 -13.67 -0.40
N ALA A 91 26.29 -12.97 -0.17
CA ALA A 91 27.08 -13.14 1.04
C ALA A 91 26.26 -12.75 2.29
N ALA A 92 25.50 -11.64 2.23
CA ALA A 92 24.62 -11.21 3.30
C ALA A 92 23.53 -12.24 3.60
N ALA A 93 22.87 -12.77 2.57
CA ALA A 93 21.86 -13.82 2.73
C ALA A 93 22.44 -15.13 3.30
N SER A 94 23.72 -15.41 3.03
CA SER A 94 24.39 -16.61 3.50
C SER A 94 24.86 -16.55 4.95
N LEU A 95 24.83 -15.36 5.58
CA LEU A 95 25.27 -15.19 6.97
C LEU A 95 24.46 -16.06 7.95
N PRO A 96 25.13 -16.63 8.97
CA PRO A 96 24.42 -17.21 10.10
C PRO A 96 23.52 -16.15 10.79
N GLY A 97 22.27 -16.48 11.06
CA GLY A 97 21.34 -15.57 11.70
C GLY A 97 20.57 -14.65 10.72
N VAL A 98 20.91 -14.63 9.44
CA VAL A 98 20.06 -14.03 8.40
C VAL A 98 19.08 -15.08 7.90
N ALA A 99 17.80 -14.81 8.06
CA ALA A 99 16.71 -15.69 7.62
C ALA A 99 16.30 -15.38 6.17
N TYR A 100 16.21 -14.08 5.81
CA TYR A 100 15.78 -13.66 4.48
C TYR A 100 16.24 -12.23 4.17
N VAL A 101 16.52 -11.93 2.92
CA VAL A 101 16.88 -10.59 2.43
C VAL A 101 15.95 -10.22 1.28
N GLN A 102 15.19 -9.16 1.48
CA GLN A 102 14.25 -8.60 0.50
C GLN A 102 14.76 -7.21 0.07
N THR A 103 15.07 -7.06 -1.22
CA THR A 103 15.42 -5.74 -1.75
C THR A 103 14.20 -4.83 -1.80
N ALA A 104 14.46 -3.52 -1.63
CA ALA A 104 13.44 -2.50 -1.74
C ALA A 104 12.77 -2.48 -3.12
N VAL A 105 11.49 -2.09 -3.16
CA VAL A 105 10.74 -1.82 -4.39
C VAL A 105 10.47 -0.32 -4.50
N PRO A 106 10.47 0.25 -5.73
CA PRO A 106 10.13 1.64 -5.96
C PRO A 106 8.69 1.95 -5.54
N VAL A 107 8.46 3.18 -5.05
CA VAL A 107 7.14 3.70 -4.72
C VAL A 107 6.69 4.76 -5.73
N ALA A 108 5.38 4.83 -6.02
CA ALA A 108 4.80 5.79 -6.96
C ALA A 108 4.06 6.92 -6.22
N ARG A 109 3.86 8.08 -6.86
CA ARG A 109 3.25 9.30 -6.30
C ARG A 109 1.81 9.47 -6.77
N MET A 110 0.94 10.10 -5.95
CA MET A 110 -0.51 10.26 -6.19
C MET A 110 -1.07 11.57 -5.56
N MET A 111 -2.22 12.15 -5.98
CA MET A 111 -2.61 13.57 -5.72
C MET A 111 -4.13 13.91 -5.48
N ASP A 112 -4.54 14.82 -4.60
CA ASP A 112 -5.42 16.02 -4.41
C ASP A 112 -6.65 16.14 -3.41
N ILE A 113 -7.28 17.26 -2.84
CA ILE A 113 -8.13 18.34 -2.21
C ILE A 113 -9.12 18.03 -1.01
N VAL A 114 -9.62 18.75 0.01
CA VAL A 114 -10.58 19.79 0.43
C VAL A 114 -11.03 19.80 1.91
N ARG A 115 -11.01 20.96 2.57
CA ARG A 115 -11.28 21.19 4.01
C ARG A 115 -12.75 21.33 4.41
N PRO A 116 -13.59 22.16 3.76
CA PRO A 116 -14.98 22.35 4.21
C PRO A 116 -15.90 21.14 4.02
N ALA A 117 -15.62 20.28 3.04
CA ALA A 117 -16.44 19.12 2.73
C ALA A 117 -16.42 18.06 3.85
N VAL A 118 -15.43 18.10 4.75
CA VAL A 118 -15.33 17.20 5.91
C VAL A 118 -15.62 17.89 7.24
N GLY A 119 -16.03 19.16 7.25
CA GLY A 119 -16.31 19.92 8.46
C GLY A 119 -15.08 20.24 9.33
N ALA A 120 -13.87 20.19 8.79
CA ALA A 120 -12.64 20.51 9.51
C ALA A 120 -12.53 22.01 9.88
N ASP A 121 -13.14 22.89 9.10
CA ASP A 121 -13.28 24.31 9.38
C ASP A 121 -14.12 24.57 10.66
N LEU A 122 -15.16 23.79 10.92
CA LEU A 122 -15.95 23.86 12.15
C LEU A 122 -15.11 23.45 13.36
N VAL A 123 -14.26 22.42 13.22
CA VAL A 123 -13.32 21.97 14.26
C VAL A 123 -12.29 23.07 14.56
N GLN A 124 -11.72 23.68 13.51
CA GLN A 124 -10.77 24.78 13.63
C GLN A 124 -11.38 26.03 14.26
N ALA A 125 -12.64 26.31 13.98
CA ALA A 125 -13.38 27.42 14.61
C ALA A 125 -13.83 27.11 16.03
N GLY A 126 -13.80 25.85 16.48
CA GLY A 126 -14.35 25.44 17.76
C GLY A 126 -15.87 25.49 17.82
N SER A 127 -16.55 25.39 16.68
CA SER A 127 -18.01 25.53 16.56
C SER A 127 -18.73 24.39 17.30
N GLY A 128 -19.36 24.67 18.45
CA GLY A 128 -19.99 23.64 19.27
C GLY A 128 -19.03 22.75 20.05
N LEU A 129 -17.74 23.10 20.08
CA LEU A 129 -16.67 22.41 20.80
C LEU A 129 -16.20 23.25 22.00
N PRO A 130 -15.51 22.67 23.02
CA PRO A 130 -14.98 23.43 24.16
C PRO A 130 -13.96 24.53 23.77
N ARG A 131 -13.25 24.34 22.65
CA ARG A 131 -12.27 25.25 22.06
C ARG A 131 -11.97 24.87 20.61
N PRO A 132 -11.27 25.73 19.84
CA PRO A 132 -10.65 25.35 18.59
C PRO A 132 -9.65 24.21 18.73
N PHE A 133 -9.62 23.30 17.73
CA PHE A 133 -8.60 22.27 17.58
C PHE A 133 -7.96 22.39 16.20
N THR A 134 -6.65 22.61 16.19
CA THR A 134 -5.88 23.02 15.01
C THR A 134 -4.63 22.14 14.77
N GLY A 135 -4.52 21.01 15.51
CA GLY A 135 -3.35 20.13 15.52
C GLY A 135 -2.22 20.63 16.42
N ARG A 136 -2.49 21.63 17.27
CA ARG A 136 -1.47 22.19 18.16
C ARG A 136 -0.92 21.15 19.13
N GLY A 137 0.43 21.05 19.20
CA GLY A 137 1.10 20.07 20.05
C GLY A 137 1.19 18.67 19.45
N VAL A 138 0.87 18.52 18.18
CA VAL A 138 0.97 17.27 17.41
C VAL A 138 2.05 17.41 16.35
N VAL A 139 2.78 16.34 16.07
CA VAL A 139 3.70 16.25 14.93
C VAL A 139 2.95 15.64 13.74
N VAL A 140 2.93 16.36 12.63
CA VAL A 140 2.50 15.87 11.33
C VAL A 140 3.75 15.55 10.51
N GLY A 141 3.99 14.27 10.28
CA GLY A 141 5.06 13.79 9.42
C GLY A 141 4.58 13.63 7.98
N ILE A 142 5.37 14.07 7.01
CA ILE A 142 5.07 13.87 5.59
C ILE A 142 6.26 13.16 4.95
N ILE A 143 6.01 11.99 4.37
CA ILE A 143 6.99 11.21 3.61
C ILE A 143 6.61 11.30 2.14
N ASP A 144 7.39 12.05 1.36
CA ASP A 144 7.06 12.38 -0.03
C ASP A 144 8.29 12.92 -0.78
N ALA A 145 8.09 13.57 -1.93
CA ALA A 145 9.10 14.33 -2.65
C ALA A 145 8.48 15.54 -3.36
N GLY A 146 9.31 16.52 -3.72
CA GLY A 146 8.84 17.78 -4.33
C GLY A 146 8.46 18.82 -3.27
N PHE A 147 9.32 18.99 -2.26
CA PHE A 147 9.12 19.94 -1.18
C PHE A 147 9.73 21.31 -1.50
N ASP A 148 8.96 22.38 -1.22
CA ASP A 148 9.44 23.76 -1.09
C ASP A 148 9.38 24.17 0.38
N TYR A 149 10.52 24.22 1.05
CA TYR A 149 10.61 24.56 2.47
C TYR A 149 10.38 26.04 2.72
N THR A 150 10.43 26.87 1.68
CA THR A 150 10.28 28.34 1.77
C THR A 150 8.84 28.80 1.61
N HIS A 151 7.94 27.91 1.20
CA HIS A 151 6.55 28.27 0.92
C HIS A 151 5.88 28.93 2.15
N PRO A 152 5.22 30.12 1.99
CA PRO A 152 4.63 30.87 3.10
C PRO A 152 3.58 30.08 3.88
N ASN A 153 2.95 29.08 3.26
CA ASN A 153 1.98 28.21 3.89
C ASN A 153 2.54 27.33 5.04
N PHE A 154 3.86 27.27 5.20
CA PHE A 154 4.51 26.52 6.29
C PHE A 154 5.04 27.44 7.39
N ARG A 155 4.50 28.66 7.50
CA ARG A 155 4.87 29.63 8.54
C ARG A 155 3.69 29.92 9.45
N THR A 156 4.00 30.32 10.68
CA THR A 156 2.99 30.92 11.56
C THR A 156 2.58 32.30 11.05
N PRO A 157 1.45 32.89 11.51
CA PRO A 157 1.10 34.27 11.21
C PRO A 157 2.17 35.30 11.64
N SER A 158 3.05 34.95 12.60
CA SER A 158 4.22 35.75 13.00
C SER A 158 5.43 35.59 12.07
N GLY A 159 5.36 34.71 11.07
CA GLY A 159 6.42 34.44 10.10
C GLY A 159 7.42 33.35 10.51
N GLU A 160 7.25 32.71 11.67
CA GLU A 160 8.12 31.61 12.13
C GLU A 160 7.89 30.34 11.31
N LEU A 161 8.96 29.62 10.96
CA LEU A 161 8.89 28.36 10.23
C LEU A 161 8.29 27.25 11.13
N ARG A 162 7.31 26.52 10.62
CA ARG A 162 6.68 25.37 11.30
C ARG A 162 7.28 24.02 10.92
N ILE A 163 8.12 23.98 9.88
CA ILE A 163 8.94 22.80 9.57
C ILE A 163 10.02 22.70 10.64
N ARG A 164 9.97 21.66 11.46
CA ARG A 164 10.87 21.45 12.60
C ARG A 164 12.09 20.63 12.24
N ARG A 165 11.95 19.71 11.30
CA ARG A 165 13.01 18.83 10.80
C ARG A 165 12.75 18.52 9.33
N VAL A 166 13.82 18.34 8.60
CA VAL A 166 13.81 17.77 7.25
C VAL A 166 14.89 16.71 7.16
N TRP A 167 14.57 15.57 6.58
CA TRP A 167 15.54 14.57 6.17
C TRP A 167 15.46 14.36 4.66
N GLU A 168 16.51 14.75 3.95
CA GLU A 168 16.67 14.54 2.51
C GLU A 168 17.42 13.23 2.29
N GLN A 169 16.72 12.13 2.05
CA GLN A 169 17.33 10.80 1.96
C GLN A 169 18.22 10.63 0.74
N GLY A 170 17.88 11.27 -0.39
CA GLY A 170 18.66 11.21 -1.63
C GLY A 170 19.86 12.15 -1.69
N TYR A 171 20.06 13.03 -0.71
CA TYR A 171 21.16 13.98 -0.71
C TYR A 171 22.37 13.46 0.08
N GLY A 172 23.48 13.23 -0.62
CA GLY A 172 24.70 12.62 -0.03
C GLY A 172 25.73 13.60 0.55
N GLY A 173 25.46 14.90 0.54
CA GLY A 173 26.44 15.93 0.91
C GLY A 173 26.35 16.47 2.34
N GLY A 174 25.39 15.99 3.14
CA GLY A 174 25.13 16.48 4.49
C GLY A 174 25.44 15.47 5.60
N THR A 175 24.95 15.77 6.81
CA THR A 175 25.05 14.88 7.96
C THR A 175 23.76 14.06 8.07
N PRO A 176 23.84 12.72 8.03
CA PRO A 176 22.68 11.86 8.27
C PRO A 176 22.08 12.08 9.66
N PRO A 177 20.77 11.84 9.85
CA PRO A 177 20.17 11.82 11.18
C PRO A 177 20.79 10.74 12.07
N GLU A 178 20.74 10.94 13.38
CA GLU A 178 21.23 9.97 14.36
C GLU A 178 20.58 8.59 14.16
N GLY A 179 21.41 7.56 14.05
CA GLY A 179 21.00 6.17 13.85
C GLY A 179 20.75 5.80 12.39
N PHE A 180 21.03 6.70 11.45
CA PHE A 180 21.00 6.43 10.00
C PHE A 180 22.37 6.77 9.39
N SER A 181 22.65 6.23 8.21
CA SER A 181 23.97 6.34 7.57
C SER A 181 23.93 7.04 6.22
N TYR A 182 22.80 7.62 5.84
CA TYR A 182 22.57 8.22 4.53
C TYR A 182 21.67 9.44 4.62
N GLY A 183 21.65 10.22 3.53
CA GLY A 183 20.88 11.43 3.43
C GLY A 183 21.49 12.59 4.22
N SER A 184 20.72 13.65 4.36
CA SER A 184 21.09 14.86 5.09
C SER A 184 19.94 15.32 5.98
N GLU A 185 20.22 15.54 7.27
CA GLU A 185 19.26 16.17 8.18
C GLU A 185 19.44 17.68 8.20
N LEU A 186 18.33 18.41 8.10
CA LEU A 186 18.26 19.85 8.33
C LEU A 186 17.46 20.07 9.63
N ALA A 187 18.19 20.39 10.71
CA ALA A 187 17.63 20.45 12.06
C ALA A 187 17.23 21.87 12.50
N GLU A 188 17.79 22.89 11.89
CA GLU A 188 17.61 24.28 12.28
C GLU A 188 16.86 25.07 11.21
N PRO A 189 15.95 25.98 11.59
CA PRO A 189 15.18 26.80 10.64
C PRO A 189 16.04 27.51 9.58
N GLY A 190 17.23 27.98 9.97
CA GLY A 190 18.18 28.62 9.06
C GLY A 190 18.73 27.68 7.99
N GLN A 191 19.01 26.42 8.35
CA GLN A 191 19.46 25.38 7.42
C GLN A 191 18.34 25.01 6.43
N ILE A 192 17.12 24.80 6.95
CA ILE A 192 15.94 24.46 6.16
C ILE A 192 15.66 25.52 5.12
N LEU A 193 15.63 26.80 5.54
CA LEU A 193 15.37 27.92 4.64
C LEU A 193 16.52 28.15 3.64
N ALA A 194 17.76 27.88 4.02
CA ALA A 194 18.91 27.99 3.12
C ALA A 194 18.93 26.88 2.06
N ALA A 195 18.45 25.69 2.37
CA ALA A 195 18.26 24.60 1.40
C ALA A 195 17.17 24.94 0.38
N GLY A 196 16.11 25.62 0.82
CA GLY A 196 15.03 26.10 -0.04
C GLY A 196 14.01 25.04 -0.43
N GLY A 197 14.45 23.88 -0.85
CA GLY A 197 13.61 22.74 -1.27
C GLY A 197 14.46 21.47 -1.38
N ASP A 198 13.82 20.36 -1.66
CA ASP A 198 14.50 19.09 -1.97
C ASP A 198 14.99 19.08 -3.45
N VAL A 199 15.68 18.01 -3.83
CA VAL A 199 16.24 17.87 -5.20
C VAL A 199 15.19 17.51 -6.25
N ALA A 200 13.94 17.28 -5.87
CA ALA A 200 12.87 16.91 -6.79
C ALA A 200 12.32 18.11 -7.55
N SER A 201 12.12 17.94 -8.85
CA SER A 201 11.49 18.94 -9.71
C SER A 201 9.97 18.73 -9.76
N GLY A 202 9.28 18.81 -8.63
CA GLY A 202 7.84 18.61 -8.57
C GLY A 202 7.22 19.31 -7.37
N SER A 203 5.90 19.22 -7.25
CA SER A 203 5.13 19.91 -6.19
C SER A 203 4.43 18.93 -5.24
N HIS A 204 4.54 17.62 -5.42
CA HIS A 204 3.67 16.66 -4.75
C HIS A 204 3.75 16.74 -3.23
N GLY A 205 4.93 16.64 -2.65
CA GLY A 205 5.12 16.73 -1.20
C GLY A 205 4.74 18.08 -0.61
N THR A 206 5.01 19.18 -1.35
CA THR A 206 4.56 20.54 -0.95
C THR A 206 3.04 20.61 -0.87
N HIS A 207 2.37 20.01 -1.84
CA HIS A 207 0.91 20.02 -1.94
C HIS A 207 0.29 19.18 -0.82
N VAL A 208 0.76 17.96 -0.60
CA VAL A 208 0.34 17.06 0.48
C VAL A 208 0.54 17.72 1.85
N ALA A 209 1.72 18.31 2.10
CA ALA A 209 2.01 19.00 3.35
C ALA A 209 1.08 20.21 3.57
N GLY A 210 0.76 20.94 2.49
CA GLY A 210 -0.16 22.07 2.53
C GLY A 210 -1.59 21.67 2.90
N ILE A 211 -2.10 20.55 2.37
CA ILE A 211 -3.42 20.01 2.76
C ILE A 211 -3.43 19.60 4.23
N ALA A 212 -2.46 18.81 4.65
CA ALA A 212 -2.44 18.28 6.03
C ALA A 212 -2.26 19.40 7.06
N ALA A 213 -1.32 20.34 6.81
CA ALA A 213 -0.83 21.23 7.85
C ALA A 213 -0.47 22.65 7.37
N GLY A 214 -0.95 23.10 6.21
CA GLY A 214 -0.76 24.49 5.78
C GLY A 214 -1.38 25.49 6.75
N SER A 215 -0.69 26.61 7.03
CA SER A 215 -1.08 27.54 8.09
C SER A 215 -1.58 28.90 7.61
N ASP A 216 -1.20 29.31 6.40
CA ASP A 216 -1.54 30.62 5.86
C ASP A 216 -1.71 30.50 4.34
N GLY A 217 -2.86 30.02 3.94
CA GLY A 217 -3.26 30.10 2.56
C GLY A 217 -3.45 31.55 2.12
N ALA A 218 -3.63 31.79 0.85
CA ALA A 218 -3.95 33.11 0.31
C ALA A 218 -5.18 33.67 1.03
N GLU A 219 -4.97 34.60 1.94
CA GLU A 219 -6.01 35.22 2.77
C GLU A 219 -6.88 34.19 3.54
N GLY A 220 -6.29 33.05 3.95
CA GLY A 220 -6.98 31.96 4.64
C GLY A 220 -7.79 31.03 3.74
N ALA A 221 -7.80 31.23 2.43
CA ALA A 221 -8.59 30.44 1.50
C ALA A 221 -8.10 29.00 1.36
N TYR A 222 -6.79 28.77 1.44
CA TYR A 222 -6.14 27.47 1.26
C TYR A 222 -5.44 26.96 2.53
N LEU A 223 -6.02 27.28 3.68
CA LEU A 223 -5.57 26.80 4.98
C LEU A 223 -5.68 25.26 5.03
N GLY A 224 -4.66 24.59 5.57
CA GLY A 224 -4.66 23.15 5.79
C GLY A 224 -5.60 22.72 6.93
N ILE A 225 -5.70 21.39 7.11
CA ILE A 225 -6.60 20.80 8.13
C ILE A 225 -6.06 21.02 9.55
N ALA A 226 -4.73 20.89 9.77
CA ALA A 226 -4.08 21.05 11.07
C ALA A 226 -3.07 22.21 11.05
N PRO A 227 -3.53 23.49 10.97
CA PRO A 227 -2.67 24.64 10.68
C PRO A 227 -1.69 25.00 11.81
N ASP A 228 -1.82 24.47 13.02
CA ASP A 228 -0.91 24.71 14.14
C ASP A 228 -0.04 23.47 14.50
N ALA A 229 -0.08 22.40 13.71
CA ALA A 229 0.77 21.23 13.94
C ALA A 229 2.25 21.53 13.63
N ASP A 230 3.17 20.88 14.34
CA ASP A 230 4.58 20.87 13.94
C ASP A 230 4.76 19.95 12.73
N ILE A 231 5.56 20.39 11.75
CA ILE A 231 5.77 19.66 10.49
C ILE A 231 7.15 19.03 10.49
N VAL A 232 7.21 17.73 10.16
CA VAL A 232 8.46 17.02 9.88
C VAL A 232 8.37 16.43 8.48
N LEU A 233 9.34 16.78 7.62
CA LEU A 233 9.37 16.35 6.24
C LEU A 233 10.48 15.34 6.03
N VAL A 234 10.19 14.26 5.30
CA VAL A 234 11.22 13.35 4.79
C VAL A 234 11.07 13.28 3.28
N SER A 235 12.08 13.81 2.58
CA SER A 235 12.17 13.68 1.13
C SER A 235 12.83 12.35 0.77
N ILE A 236 12.08 11.52 0.05
CA ILE A 236 12.57 10.26 -0.54
C ILE A 236 13.08 10.47 -1.97
N SER A 237 13.22 11.73 -2.41
CA SER A 237 13.67 12.06 -3.77
C SER A 237 15.07 11.51 -4.04
N GLY A 238 15.19 10.74 -5.14
CA GLY A 238 16.44 10.16 -5.59
C GLY A 238 16.25 8.73 -6.12
N ALA A 239 17.00 8.37 -7.15
CA ALA A 239 16.83 7.08 -7.85
C ALA A 239 16.95 5.85 -6.93
N ASP A 240 17.69 5.96 -5.83
CA ASP A 240 17.95 4.87 -4.89
C ASP A 240 17.18 5.01 -3.57
N THR A 241 16.34 6.03 -3.42
CA THR A 241 15.63 6.33 -2.17
C THR A 241 14.11 6.36 -2.30
N GLU A 242 13.55 6.31 -3.50
CA GLU A 242 12.10 6.16 -3.72
C GLU A 242 11.71 4.68 -3.57
N THR A 243 11.85 4.11 -2.36
CA THR A 243 11.58 2.71 -2.06
C THR A 243 10.80 2.52 -0.75
N ASN A 244 10.12 1.37 -0.60
CA ASN A 244 9.39 1.03 0.62
C ASN A 244 10.31 0.90 1.86
N VAL A 245 11.58 0.52 1.68
CA VAL A 245 12.57 0.49 2.77
C VAL A 245 12.85 1.90 3.28
N ASN A 246 13.03 2.85 2.36
CA ASN A 246 13.27 4.25 2.70
C ASN A 246 12.05 4.89 3.40
N VAL A 247 10.84 4.51 3.01
CA VAL A 247 9.61 4.91 3.72
C VAL A 247 9.61 4.37 5.15
N SER A 248 10.04 3.12 5.38
CA SER A 248 10.15 2.55 6.73
C SER A 248 11.15 3.29 7.61
N ASP A 249 12.32 3.64 7.05
CA ASP A 249 13.35 4.43 7.75
C ASP A 249 12.81 5.84 8.07
N ALA A 250 12.09 6.46 7.13
CA ALA A 250 11.44 7.75 7.31
C ALA A 250 10.40 7.73 8.45
N MET A 251 9.57 6.69 8.51
CA MET A 251 8.62 6.50 9.62
C MET A 251 9.33 6.43 10.97
N ALA A 252 10.40 5.63 11.06
CA ALA A 252 11.18 5.49 12.29
C ALA A 252 11.81 6.83 12.71
N TYR A 253 12.36 7.58 11.75
CA TYR A 253 12.92 8.92 12.01
C TYR A 253 11.87 9.88 12.58
N ILE A 254 10.71 9.99 11.93
CA ILE A 254 9.63 10.90 12.35
C ILE A 254 9.11 10.53 13.76
N TYR A 255 8.86 9.23 14.04
CA TYR A 255 8.41 8.80 15.34
C TYR A 255 9.45 9.05 16.44
N ARG A 256 10.75 8.83 16.17
CA ARG A 256 11.82 9.16 17.12
C ARG A 256 11.87 10.67 17.42
N TYR A 257 11.71 11.51 16.40
CA TYR A 257 11.62 12.95 16.62
C TYR A 257 10.43 13.31 17.52
N ALA A 258 9.23 12.81 17.19
CA ALA A 258 8.02 13.09 17.97
C ALA A 258 8.15 12.63 19.44
N GLU A 259 8.74 11.45 19.67
CA GLU A 259 9.04 10.93 21.00
C GLU A 259 10.04 11.83 21.74
N SER A 260 11.09 12.30 21.07
CA SER A 260 12.12 13.18 21.67
C SER A 260 11.55 14.52 22.16
N VAL A 261 10.46 15.00 21.56
CA VAL A 261 9.76 16.23 21.96
C VAL A 261 8.48 15.97 22.77
N GLY A 262 8.19 14.70 23.10
CA GLY A 262 7.04 14.30 23.92
C GLY A 262 5.67 14.58 23.30
N LYS A 263 5.55 14.49 21.95
CA LYS A 263 4.33 14.81 21.22
C LYS A 263 3.76 13.58 20.51
N PRO A 264 2.43 13.44 20.42
CA PRO A 264 1.82 12.46 19.54
C PRO A 264 2.13 12.82 18.08
N CYS A 265 2.08 11.80 17.22
CA CYS A 265 2.45 11.93 15.81
C CYS A 265 1.47 11.18 14.91
N VAL A 266 1.13 11.81 13.79
CA VAL A 266 0.52 11.17 12.65
C VAL A 266 1.36 11.39 11.40
N ILE A 267 1.66 10.32 10.69
CA ILE A 267 2.43 10.36 9.44
C ILE A 267 1.46 10.22 8.26
N ASN A 268 1.66 11.04 7.24
CA ASN A 268 1.04 10.88 5.94
C ASN A 268 2.01 10.20 4.98
N VAL A 269 1.53 9.16 4.30
CA VAL A 269 2.22 8.51 3.19
C VAL A 269 1.29 8.51 1.99
N SER A 270 1.56 9.41 1.03
CA SER A 270 0.82 9.50 -0.23
C SER A 270 1.57 8.76 -1.34
N LEU A 271 1.98 7.53 -1.05
CA LEU A 271 2.83 6.67 -1.87
C LEU A 271 2.26 5.25 -1.88
N GLY A 272 2.57 4.50 -2.93
CA GLY A 272 2.16 3.11 -3.03
C GLY A 272 2.95 2.34 -4.06
N VAL A 273 2.92 1.01 -3.94
CA VAL A 273 3.52 0.07 -4.88
C VAL A 273 2.56 -1.10 -5.09
N GLN A 274 2.48 -1.58 -6.34
CA GLN A 274 1.70 -2.75 -6.70
C GLN A 274 2.61 -3.99 -6.74
N ALA A 275 3.16 -4.34 -5.58
CA ALA A 275 3.99 -5.53 -5.39
C ALA A 275 3.73 -6.10 -4.00
N GLY A 276 3.85 -7.41 -3.86
CA GLY A 276 3.60 -8.11 -2.60
C GLY A 276 2.25 -8.84 -2.57
N PRO A 277 1.94 -9.49 -1.45
CA PRO A 277 0.78 -10.38 -1.33
C PRO A 277 -0.56 -9.65 -1.13
N HIS A 278 -0.58 -8.34 -1.03
CA HIS A 278 -1.76 -7.47 -0.82
C HIS A 278 -2.68 -7.89 0.34
N ASP A 279 -2.15 -8.56 1.36
CA ASP A 279 -2.88 -9.13 2.50
C ASP A 279 -2.40 -8.64 3.88
N GLY A 280 -1.50 -7.64 3.90
CA GLY A 280 -0.93 -7.10 5.13
C GLY A 280 0.16 -7.98 5.75
N THR A 281 0.69 -8.96 5.01
CA THR A 281 1.82 -9.82 5.46
C THR A 281 3.14 -9.45 4.79
N SER A 282 3.18 -8.39 4.00
CA SER A 282 4.43 -7.88 3.43
C SER A 282 5.41 -7.46 4.52
N THR A 283 6.69 -7.38 4.19
CA THR A 283 7.70 -6.90 5.13
C THR A 283 7.42 -5.47 5.57
N PHE A 284 7.00 -4.61 4.62
CA PHE A 284 6.64 -3.23 4.94
C PHE A 284 5.46 -3.18 5.91
N ASP A 285 4.34 -3.85 5.61
CA ASP A 285 3.14 -3.85 6.45
C ASP A 285 3.44 -4.37 7.87
N THR A 286 4.22 -5.46 7.96
CA THR A 286 4.62 -6.05 9.24
C THR A 286 5.47 -5.06 10.07
N LEU A 287 6.42 -4.38 9.42
CA LEU A 287 7.30 -3.42 10.08
C LEU A 287 6.53 -2.16 10.48
N ALA A 288 5.66 -1.66 9.59
CA ALA A 288 4.81 -0.51 9.85
C ALA A 288 3.90 -0.79 11.06
N ASP A 289 3.18 -1.92 11.06
CA ASP A 289 2.29 -2.31 12.16
C ASP A 289 3.04 -2.41 13.51
N ALA A 290 4.30 -2.85 13.51
CA ALA A 290 5.14 -2.92 14.71
C ALA A 290 5.56 -1.53 15.24
N MET A 291 5.61 -0.50 14.40
CA MET A 291 5.91 0.88 14.80
C MET A 291 4.69 1.65 15.28
N LEU A 292 3.48 1.25 14.87
CA LEU A 292 2.24 1.91 15.23
C LEU A 292 1.81 1.63 16.67
N GLY A 293 1.02 2.54 17.25
CA GLY A 293 0.51 2.40 18.61
C GLY A 293 -0.17 3.67 19.11
N PRO A 294 -0.48 3.77 20.43
CA PRO A 294 -1.06 4.97 21.00
C PRO A 294 -0.19 6.20 20.71
N GLY A 295 -0.78 7.22 20.09
CA GLY A 295 -0.10 8.46 19.70
C GLY A 295 0.93 8.31 18.56
N ARG A 296 1.00 7.15 17.91
CA ARG A 296 1.83 6.90 16.70
C ARG A 296 0.98 6.29 15.61
N LEU A 297 0.56 7.11 14.65
CA LEU A 297 -0.43 6.79 13.65
C LEU A 297 0.13 6.98 12.24
N LEU A 298 -0.36 6.17 11.31
CA LEU A 298 -0.04 6.23 9.88
C LEU A 298 -1.33 6.33 9.08
N VAL A 299 -1.40 7.31 8.20
CA VAL A 299 -2.46 7.49 7.21
C VAL A 299 -1.86 7.36 5.83
N GLY A 300 -2.48 6.55 4.98
CA GLY A 300 -1.98 6.29 3.64
C GLY A 300 -3.04 6.39 2.55
N SER A 301 -2.60 6.70 1.34
CA SER A 301 -3.45 6.66 0.15
C SER A 301 -3.71 5.22 -0.27
N VAL A 302 -4.98 4.87 -0.59
CA VAL A 302 -5.31 3.49 -0.99
C VAL A 302 -4.74 3.10 -2.36
N GLY A 303 -4.52 4.07 -3.24
CA GLY A 303 -4.03 3.87 -4.60
C GLY A 303 -4.88 4.55 -5.66
N ASN A 304 -4.33 4.72 -6.88
CA ASN A 304 -5.00 5.35 -8.03
C ASN A 304 -5.11 4.37 -9.21
N PHE A 305 -5.57 3.16 -8.94
CA PHE A 305 -5.68 2.08 -9.93
C PHE A 305 -7.12 1.73 -10.28
N GLY A 306 -8.11 2.51 -9.83
CA GLY A 306 -9.48 2.39 -10.26
C GLY A 306 -9.61 2.50 -11.77
N GLY A 307 -10.38 1.63 -12.40
CA GLY A 307 -10.56 1.55 -13.84
C GLY A 307 -9.37 0.99 -14.62
N ILE A 308 -8.37 0.41 -13.96
CA ILE A 308 -7.19 -0.19 -14.59
C ILE A 308 -7.23 -1.70 -14.44
N ASN A 309 -7.32 -2.43 -15.54
CA ASN A 309 -7.32 -3.89 -15.58
C ASN A 309 -5.91 -4.45 -15.32
N PHE A 310 -5.43 -4.38 -14.08
CA PHE A 310 -4.08 -4.82 -13.71
C PHE A 310 -4.05 -5.99 -12.72
N HIS A 311 -5.21 -6.35 -12.18
CA HIS A 311 -5.37 -7.48 -11.28
C HIS A 311 -6.19 -8.58 -11.97
N LEU A 312 -5.96 -9.82 -11.55
CA LEU A 312 -6.71 -10.99 -11.97
C LEU A 312 -6.69 -12.04 -10.87
N SER A 313 -7.85 -12.55 -10.51
CA SER A 313 -8.00 -13.63 -9.53
C SER A 313 -8.48 -14.92 -10.20
N GLY A 314 -7.88 -16.04 -9.82
CA GLY A 314 -8.30 -17.39 -10.21
C GLY A 314 -8.65 -18.25 -9.00
N ASP A 315 -9.82 -18.88 -9.04
CA ASP A 315 -10.25 -19.85 -8.03
C ASP A 315 -10.04 -21.27 -8.56
N PHE A 316 -9.07 -21.97 -7.99
CA PHE A 316 -8.70 -23.35 -8.30
C PHE A 316 -9.45 -24.28 -7.36
N SER A 317 -10.74 -24.43 -7.55
CA SER A 317 -11.65 -25.16 -6.66
C SER A 317 -11.95 -26.60 -7.12
N ARG A 318 -11.37 -27.04 -8.24
CA ARG A 318 -11.60 -28.38 -8.81
C ARG A 318 -10.41 -29.29 -8.61
N PRO A 319 -10.61 -30.59 -8.27
CA PRO A 319 -9.53 -31.54 -8.27
C PRO A 319 -8.88 -31.71 -9.65
N GLY A 320 -7.57 -31.55 -9.72
CA GLY A 320 -6.80 -31.68 -10.95
C GLY A 320 -6.27 -30.34 -11.47
N PRO A 321 -5.37 -30.35 -12.45
CA PRO A 321 -4.75 -29.13 -12.95
C PRO A 321 -5.79 -28.22 -13.60
N ASP A 322 -5.92 -27.04 -13.05
CA ASP A 322 -6.68 -25.93 -13.62
C ASP A 322 -5.73 -24.84 -14.16
N THR A 323 -6.23 -23.96 -15.00
CA THR A 323 -5.37 -22.99 -15.72
C THR A 323 -6.05 -21.63 -15.82
N LEU A 324 -5.38 -20.62 -15.27
CA LEU A 324 -5.71 -19.22 -15.46
C LEU A 324 -4.87 -18.68 -16.63
N ARG A 325 -5.49 -18.04 -17.60
CA ARG A 325 -4.85 -17.56 -18.84
C ARG A 325 -5.18 -16.11 -19.09
N THR A 326 -4.15 -15.30 -19.38
CA THR A 326 -4.32 -13.89 -19.69
C THR A 326 -3.19 -13.41 -20.62
N PHE A 327 -3.39 -12.28 -21.28
CA PHE A 327 -2.33 -11.56 -21.98
C PHE A 327 -1.88 -10.36 -21.15
N VAL A 328 -0.65 -9.95 -21.43
CA VAL A 328 -0.07 -8.71 -20.88
C VAL A 328 -0.39 -7.57 -21.85
N ASP A 329 -1.09 -6.56 -21.34
CA ASP A 329 -1.31 -5.30 -22.06
C ASP A 329 -0.22 -4.29 -21.68
N TYR A 330 0.57 -3.86 -22.68
CA TYR A 330 1.59 -2.84 -22.49
C TYR A 330 0.96 -1.45 -22.64
N ARG A 331 0.64 -0.82 -21.53
CA ARG A 331 -0.09 0.46 -21.47
C ARG A 331 0.72 1.67 -21.94
N GLN A 332 2.03 1.55 -22.01
CA GLN A 332 2.94 2.57 -22.50
C GLN A 332 3.61 2.14 -23.80
N ALA A 333 3.98 3.11 -24.62
CA ALA A 333 4.76 2.82 -25.82
C ALA A 333 6.07 2.14 -25.44
N LEU A 334 6.32 0.96 -26.00
CA LEU A 334 7.53 0.18 -25.75
C LEU A 334 8.73 0.87 -26.37
N THR A 335 9.63 1.36 -25.55
CA THR A 335 10.93 1.95 -25.93
C THR A 335 11.99 1.42 -24.97
N THR A 336 13.28 1.63 -25.28
CA THR A 336 14.36 1.25 -24.36
C THR A 336 14.32 2.01 -23.03
N ALA A 337 13.70 3.20 -23.00
CA ALA A 337 13.55 4.02 -21.79
C ALA A 337 12.32 3.63 -20.95
N THR A 338 11.28 3.06 -21.60
CA THR A 338 10.02 2.67 -20.97
C THR A 338 9.81 1.16 -20.88
N ALA A 339 10.83 0.39 -21.32
CA ALA A 339 10.80 -1.07 -21.25
C ALA A 339 10.72 -1.55 -19.82
N GLY A 340 9.87 -2.54 -19.62
CA GLY A 340 9.79 -3.25 -18.36
C GLY A 340 8.55 -2.97 -17.55
N GLY A 341 8.35 -3.83 -16.60
CA GLY A 341 7.28 -3.89 -15.62
C GLY A 341 7.29 -5.26 -14.99
N ASP A 342 6.75 -5.35 -13.80
CA ASP A 342 6.71 -6.59 -13.04
C ASP A 342 5.27 -7.12 -12.97
N ILE A 343 5.15 -8.45 -12.86
CA ILE A 343 3.90 -9.14 -12.62
C ILE A 343 4.13 -10.06 -11.43
N ASP A 344 3.37 -9.83 -10.39
CA ASP A 344 3.45 -10.50 -9.10
C ASP A 344 2.32 -11.54 -9.00
N ILE A 345 2.65 -12.79 -8.76
CA ILE A 345 1.71 -13.92 -8.77
C ILE A 345 1.80 -14.62 -7.43
N TRP A 346 0.70 -14.67 -6.71
CA TRP A 346 0.61 -15.23 -5.35
C TRP A 346 -0.48 -16.27 -5.28
N GLY A 347 -0.17 -17.44 -4.70
CA GLY A 347 -1.14 -18.47 -4.36
C GLY A 347 -1.40 -18.54 -2.86
N GLU A 348 -2.24 -19.47 -2.44
CA GLU A 348 -2.45 -19.77 -1.01
C GLU A 348 -1.38 -20.75 -0.47
N PRO A 349 -1.13 -20.73 0.85
CA PRO A 349 -0.11 -21.59 1.45
C PRO A 349 -0.36 -23.08 1.13
N GLY A 350 0.69 -23.77 0.68
CA GLY A 350 0.63 -25.19 0.35
C GLY A 350 0.23 -25.52 -1.08
N MET A 351 -0.12 -24.52 -1.90
CA MET A 351 -0.37 -24.73 -3.34
C MET A 351 0.93 -25.01 -4.10
N ASP A 352 0.84 -25.81 -5.14
CA ASP A 352 1.82 -25.83 -6.23
C ASP A 352 1.46 -24.73 -7.25
N LEU A 353 2.45 -24.09 -7.85
CA LEU A 353 2.24 -23.17 -8.97
C LEU A 353 3.19 -23.49 -10.11
N LYS A 354 2.67 -23.48 -11.32
CA LYS A 354 3.48 -23.43 -12.53
C LYS A 354 3.07 -22.18 -13.34
N VAL A 355 4.02 -21.29 -13.57
CA VAL A 355 3.81 -20.10 -14.39
C VAL A 355 4.55 -20.28 -15.70
N CYS A 356 3.82 -20.21 -16.81
CA CYS A 356 4.34 -20.21 -18.16
C CYS A 356 4.21 -18.81 -18.75
N VAL A 357 5.32 -18.24 -19.18
CA VAL A 357 5.39 -16.99 -19.94
C VAL A 357 5.60 -17.32 -21.39
N PHE A 358 4.81 -16.73 -22.28
CA PHE A 358 4.85 -17.08 -23.69
C PHE A 358 4.60 -15.88 -24.60
N THR A 359 4.97 -16.03 -25.86
CA THR A 359 4.49 -15.18 -26.94
C THR A 359 3.47 -15.94 -27.77
N TYR A 360 2.41 -15.23 -28.16
CA TYR A 360 1.31 -15.74 -28.97
C TYR A 360 1.30 -15.06 -30.34
N SER A 361 1.27 -15.84 -31.41
CA SER A 361 1.10 -15.32 -32.75
C SER A 361 -0.38 -15.15 -33.07
N THR A 362 -0.86 -13.91 -33.16
CA THR A 362 -2.26 -13.62 -33.42
C THR A 362 -2.70 -14.05 -34.82
N SER A 363 -1.76 -14.06 -35.80
CA SER A 363 -2.04 -14.49 -37.17
C SER A 363 -2.17 -16.01 -37.34
N ARG A 364 -1.48 -16.79 -36.48
CA ARG A 364 -1.52 -18.26 -36.50
C ARG A 364 -2.47 -18.85 -35.45
N GLY A 365 -2.85 -18.07 -34.47
CA GLY A 365 -3.68 -18.54 -33.36
C GLY A 365 -2.99 -19.53 -32.41
N GLU A 366 -1.65 -19.45 -32.28
CA GLU A 366 -0.85 -20.41 -31.51
C GLU A 366 0.27 -19.75 -30.70
N ILE A 367 0.74 -20.46 -29.67
CA ILE A 367 1.94 -20.07 -28.92
C ILE A 367 3.16 -20.23 -29.85
N ALA A 368 3.93 -19.16 -29.99
CA ALA A 368 5.11 -19.12 -30.83
C ALA A 368 6.38 -19.52 -30.09
N ASP A 369 6.47 -19.20 -28.80
CA ASP A 369 7.62 -19.47 -27.94
C ASP A 369 7.21 -19.34 -26.47
N SER A 370 7.91 -20.05 -25.56
CA SER A 370 7.59 -20.01 -24.14
C SER A 370 8.72 -20.51 -23.26
N PHE A 371 8.67 -20.11 -21.98
CA PHE A 371 9.39 -20.76 -20.89
C PHE A 371 8.48 -20.88 -19.67
N SER A 372 8.88 -21.67 -18.68
CA SER A 372 8.09 -21.80 -17.46
C SER A 372 8.95 -21.97 -16.21
N VAL A 373 8.40 -21.53 -15.09
CA VAL A 373 8.89 -21.78 -13.73
C VAL A 373 7.85 -22.63 -13.00
N SER A 374 8.29 -23.59 -12.18
CA SER A 374 7.39 -24.44 -11.38
C SER A 374 7.78 -24.40 -9.92
N LEU A 375 6.80 -24.22 -9.06
CA LEU A 375 6.91 -24.30 -7.60
C LEU A 375 6.10 -25.49 -7.12
N PRO A 376 6.73 -26.57 -6.66
CA PRO A 376 6.00 -27.67 -6.06
C PRO A 376 5.46 -27.29 -4.68
N ALA A 377 4.36 -27.90 -4.26
CA ALA A 377 3.77 -27.71 -2.94
C ALA A 377 4.74 -28.01 -1.76
N SER A 378 5.84 -28.74 -2.03
CA SER A 378 6.92 -28.98 -1.06
C SER A 378 7.75 -27.75 -0.71
N GLY A 379 7.52 -26.60 -1.37
CA GLY A 379 8.16 -25.34 -1.06
C GLY A 379 9.59 -25.17 -1.57
N GLN A 380 10.05 -26.01 -2.48
CA GLN A 380 11.39 -25.86 -3.07
C GLN A 380 11.37 -24.76 -4.15
N ALA A 381 12.15 -23.70 -3.95
CA ALA A 381 12.36 -22.67 -4.97
C ALA A 381 13.04 -23.30 -6.21
N THR A 382 12.53 -22.98 -7.39
CA THR A 382 13.18 -23.37 -8.65
C THR A 382 14.17 -22.30 -9.10
N PRO A 383 15.22 -22.65 -9.85
CA PRO A 383 16.07 -21.66 -10.51
C PRO A 383 15.23 -20.68 -11.34
N GLY A 384 15.61 -19.42 -11.31
CA GLY A 384 15.00 -18.42 -12.20
C GLY A 384 15.26 -18.78 -13.66
N VAL A 385 14.29 -18.50 -14.52
CA VAL A 385 14.39 -18.70 -15.97
C VAL A 385 14.32 -17.34 -16.64
N SER A 386 15.20 -17.10 -17.60
CA SER A 386 15.25 -15.86 -18.39
C SER A 386 15.39 -16.20 -19.87
N ALA A 387 14.61 -15.54 -20.72
CA ALA A 387 14.63 -15.75 -22.15
C ALA A 387 14.24 -14.49 -22.96
N VAL A 388 14.74 -14.42 -24.18
CA VAL A 388 14.20 -13.55 -25.23
C VAL A 388 13.24 -14.39 -26.06
N LEU A 389 11.97 -14.08 -25.97
CA LEU A 389 10.94 -14.86 -26.67
C LEU A 389 10.78 -14.42 -28.13
N SER A 390 10.36 -15.33 -28.98
CA SER A 390 10.10 -15.06 -30.41
C SER A 390 9.09 -13.92 -30.58
N GLY A 391 9.44 -12.90 -31.33
CA GLY A 391 8.60 -11.71 -31.56
C GLY A 391 8.80 -10.57 -30.55
N THR A 392 9.68 -10.74 -29.56
CA THR A 392 10.06 -9.67 -28.62
C THR A 392 11.47 -9.16 -28.87
N VAL A 393 11.74 -7.93 -28.42
CA VAL A 393 13.08 -7.39 -28.20
C VAL A 393 13.19 -7.06 -26.73
N GLY A 394 14.16 -7.64 -26.07
CA GLY A 394 14.32 -7.58 -24.60
C GLY A 394 14.04 -8.93 -23.96
N THR A 395 14.39 -9.02 -22.69
CA THR A 395 14.37 -10.27 -21.93
C THR A 395 13.17 -10.29 -21.00
N MET A 396 12.52 -11.44 -20.89
CA MET A 396 11.59 -11.75 -19.81
C MET A 396 12.23 -12.76 -18.86
N ALA A 397 11.95 -12.63 -17.55
CA ALA A 397 12.43 -13.58 -16.57
C ALA A 397 11.33 -13.91 -15.55
N ALA A 398 11.38 -15.11 -14.99
CA ALA A 398 10.50 -15.53 -13.91
C ALA A 398 11.29 -16.19 -12.77
N TYR A 399 10.95 -15.84 -11.54
CA TYR A 399 11.59 -16.31 -10.31
C TYR A 399 10.50 -16.78 -9.34
N GLY A 400 10.58 -18.02 -8.91
CA GLY A 400 9.62 -18.59 -7.99
C GLY A 400 10.23 -18.84 -6.60
N GLU A 401 9.43 -18.68 -5.55
CA GLU A 401 9.75 -19.06 -4.17
C GLU A 401 8.48 -19.43 -3.41
N THR A 402 8.59 -20.20 -2.35
CA THR A 402 7.60 -20.17 -1.28
C THR A 402 8.07 -19.11 -0.30
N SER A 403 7.27 -18.06 -0.14
CA SER A 403 7.65 -16.93 0.71
C SER A 403 7.83 -17.39 2.16
N PRO A 404 8.98 -17.14 2.79
CA PRO A 404 9.20 -17.48 4.20
C PRO A 404 8.41 -16.60 5.16
N LEU A 405 7.79 -15.53 4.66
CA LEU A 405 7.04 -14.56 5.47
C LEU A 405 5.65 -15.07 5.81
N ASN A 406 4.98 -15.72 4.86
CA ASN A 406 3.59 -16.14 4.97
C ASN A 406 3.31 -17.57 4.46
N GLY A 407 4.32 -18.27 3.95
CA GLY A 407 4.19 -19.62 3.42
C GLY A 407 3.49 -19.72 2.06
N LYS A 408 3.20 -18.58 1.41
CA LYS A 408 2.53 -18.53 0.11
C LYS A 408 3.53 -18.81 -1.02
N PRO A 409 3.14 -19.59 -2.05
CA PRO A 409 3.91 -19.65 -3.28
C PRO A 409 3.82 -18.29 -4.00
N HIS A 410 4.98 -17.81 -4.45
CA HIS A 410 5.15 -16.52 -5.11
C HIS A 410 5.99 -16.68 -6.36
N VAL A 411 5.53 -16.12 -7.47
CA VAL A 411 6.29 -16.01 -8.72
C VAL A 411 6.31 -14.57 -9.18
N LEU A 412 7.52 -14.00 -9.25
CA LEU A 412 7.76 -12.72 -9.88
C LEU A 412 8.12 -12.92 -11.34
N VAL A 413 7.37 -12.33 -12.26
CA VAL A 413 7.71 -12.22 -13.69
C VAL A 413 8.15 -10.81 -13.98
N THR A 414 9.36 -10.64 -14.48
CA THR A 414 9.90 -9.34 -14.92
C THR A 414 9.89 -9.25 -16.43
N SER A 415 9.34 -8.17 -16.97
CA SER A 415 9.34 -7.91 -18.42
C SER A 415 10.30 -6.76 -18.73
N GLY A 416 11.38 -7.03 -19.44
CA GLY A 416 12.27 -6.05 -20.04
C GLY A 416 12.02 -5.86 -21.55
N VAL A 417 10.78 -6.13 -22.01
CA VAL A 417 10.43 -6.01 -23.44
C VAL A 417 10.38 -4.54 -23.84
N SER A 418 11.27 -4.15 -24.74
CA SER A 418 11.35 -2.80 -25.30
C SER A 418 10.68 -2.66 -26.68
N ARG A 419 10.35 -3.78 -27.31
CA ARG A 419 9.59 -3.81 -28.56
C ARG A 419 8.88 -5.15 -28.73
N LEU A 420 7.63 -5.10 -29.15
CA LEU A 420 6.83 -6.24 -29.54
C LEU A 420 6.59 -6.17 -31.07
N ARG A 421 6.86 -7.28 -31.78
CA ARG A 421 6.64 -7.37 -33.21
C ARG A 421 5.13 -7.42 -33.49
N ALA A 422 4.69 -6.74 -34.57
CA ALA A 422 3.30 -6.78 -34.99
C ALA A 422 2.82 -8.23 -35.23
N GLY A 423 1.64 -8.54 -34.71
CA GLY A 423 1.06 -9.88 -34.74
C GLY A 423 1.54 -10.82 -33.63
N TYR A 424 2.22 -10.30 -32.62
CA TYR A 424 2.56 -11.04 -31.41
C TYR A 424 1.97 -10.37 -30.17
N SER A 425 1.56 -11.18 -29.19
CA SER A 425 1.18 -10.76 -27.84
C SER A 425 1.99 -11.55 -26.82
N VAL A 426 2.28 -10.95 -25.67
CA VAL A 426 2.86 -11.65 -24.52
C VAL A 426 1.72 -12.13 -23.64
N GLY A 427 1.83 -13.34 -23.08
CA GLY A 427 0.81 -13.88 -22.20
C GLY A 427 1.37 -14.73 -21.09
N LEU A 428 0.48 -15.05 -20.14
CA LEU A 428 0.74 -15.83 -18.96
C LEU A 428 -0.26 -16.99 -18.84
N TRP A 429 0.24 -18.15 -18.44
CA TRP A 429 -0.56 -19.23 -17.90
C TRP A 429 -0.12 -19.53 -16.49
N VAL A 430 -1.06 -19.51 -15.56
CA VAL A 430 -0.87 -20.00 -14.22
C VAL A 430 -1.61 -21.31 -14.09
N VAL A 431 -0.91 -22.35 -13.70
CA VAL A 431 -1.44 -23.70 -13.55
C VAL A 431 -1.18 -24.18 -12.14
N SER A 432 -2.18 -24.76 -11.50
CA SER A 432 -2.05 -25.46 -10.21
C SER A 432 -2.86 -26.75 -10.23
N ALA A 433 -2.35 -27.78 -9.56
CA ALA A 433 -3.09 -29.01 -9.24
C ALA A 433 -3.70 -28.95 -7.83
N SER A 434 -3.31 -27.97 -7.04
CA SER A 434 -3.82 -27.72 -5.69
C SER A 434 -5.07 -26.88 -5.73
N GLU A 435 -5.96 -27.09 -4.75
CA GLU A 435 -7.10 -26.18 -4.51
C GLU A 435 -6.62 -24.90 -3.82
N GLY A 436 -7.25 -23.77 -4.13
CA GLY A 436 -6.99 -22.47 -3.52
C GLY A 436 -7.17 -21.32 -4.49
N LYS A 437 -6.88 -20.12 -4.03
CA LYS A 437 -6.95 -18.88 -4.81
C LYS A 437 -5.57 -18.48 -5.30
N VAL A 438 -5.49 -17.98 -6.52
CA VAL A 438 -4.30 -17.33 -7.08
C VAL A 438 -4.68 -15.92 -7.48
N ASP A 439 -3.89 -14.95 -7.04
CA ASP A 439 -4.00 -13.56 -7.45
C ASP A 439 -2.76 -13.17 -8.28
N VAL A 440 -2.99 -12.36 -9.31
CA VAL A 440 -1.98 -11.84 -10.23
C VAL A 440 -2.11 -10.33 -10.28
N TRP A 441 -1.05 -9.60 -9.95
CA TRP A 441 -0.97 -8.15 -10.09
C TRP A 441 0.11 -7.78 -11.10
N ALA A 442 -0.24 -6.97 -12.09
CA ALA A 442 0.71 -6.34 -12.99
C ALA A 442 1.12 -4.95 -12.45
N ASP A 443 2.27 -4.42 -12.90
CA ASP A 443 2.62 -3.02 -12.67
C ASP A 443 1.62 -2.12 -13.41
N GLY A 444 0.53 -1.74 -12.75
CA GLY A 444 -0.60 -1.03 -13.32
C GLY A 444 -0.26 0.30 -14.00
N ASN A 445 0.91 0.87 -13.74
CA ASN A 445 1.40 2.06 -14.44
C ASN A 445 1.93 1.74 -15.84
N LYS A 446 2.43 0.52 -16.06
CA LYS A 446 3.08 0.09 -17.30
C LYS A 446 2.38 -1.07 -17.98
N LEU A 447 1.86 -1.99 -17.17
CA LEU A 447 1.26 -3.24 -17.61
C LEU A 447 -0.19 -3.35 -17.16
N GLY A 448 -1.01 -3.99 -17.97
CA GLY A 448 -2.34 -4.47 -17.64
C GLY A 448 -2.48 -5.93 -18.00
N LEU A 449 -3.65 -6.50 -17.71
CA LEU A 449 -4.01 -7.88 -18.02
C LEU A 449 -5.26 -7.87 -18.89
N THR A 450 -5.29 -8.71 -19.95
CA THR A 450 -6.42 -8.73 -20.88
C THR A 450 -6.67 -10.11 -21.47
N SER A 451 -7.92 -10.42 -21.76
CA SER A 451 -8.33 -11.62 -22.49
C SER A 451 -7.88 -11.59 -23.98
N GLY A 452 -7.55 -10.39 -24.50
CA GLY A 452 -7.33 -10.18 -25.92
C GLY A 452 -8.55 -10.49 -26.80
N GLY A 453 -9.75 -10.59 -26.20
CA GLY A 453 -10.99 -10.96 -26.86
C GLY A 453 -11.08 -12.45 -27.24
N ILE A 454 -10.27 -13.32 -26.64
CA ILE A 454 -10.24 -14.75 -26.90
C ILE A 454 -11.07 -15.51 -25.85
N ASP A 455 -12.02 -16.32 -26.28
CA ASP A 455 -12.85 -17.14 -25.38
C ASP A 455 -12.01 -18.07 -24.50
N GLY A 456 -12.32 -18.11 -23.20
CA GLY A 456 -11.61 -18.90 -22.20
C GLY A 456 -10.33 -18.29 -21.69
N TRP A 457 -10.02 -17.03 -22.11
CA TRP A 457 -8.96 -16.21 -21.52
C TRP A 457 -9.57 -15.17 -20.59
N ALA A 458 -8.87 -14.89 -19.51
CA ALA A 458 -9.37 -14.00 -18.46
C ALA A 458 -8.99 -12.54 -18.76
N GLU A 459 -9.97 -11.66 -18.58
CA GLU A 459 -9.78 -10.22 -18.57
C GLU A 459 -9.33 -9.81 -17.17
N GLY A 460 -8.40 -8.86 -17.10
CA GLY A 460 -8.03 -8.24 -15.83
C GLY A 460 -9.16 -7.39 -15.27
N ASP A 461 -9.07 -7.08 -13.99
CA ASP A 461 -9.97 -6.18 -13.27
C ASP A 461 -9.17 -5.15 -12.45
N ASP A 462 -9.88 -4.26 -11.76
CA ASP A 462 -9.33 -3.26 -10.85
C ASP A 462 -9.64 -3.58 -9.37
N LEU A 463 -10.08 -4.80 -9.08
CA LEU A 463 -10.34 -5.29 -7.74
C LEU A 463 -9.02 -5.58 -7.00
N ASN A 464 -9.10 -5.74 -5.69
CA ASN A 464 -7.92 -5.99 -4.85
C ASN A 464 -6.78 -4.99 -5.13
N SER A 465 -7.16 -3.72 -5.40
CA SER A 465 -6.25 -2.68 -5.84
C SER A 465 -5.65 -1.77 -4.75
N PRO A 466 -5.88 -1.98 -3.43
CA PRO A 466 -5.11 -1.25 -2.41
C PRO A 466 -3.62 -1.49 -2.58
N ALA A 467 -2.86 -0.40 -2.72
CA ALA A 467 -1.41 -0.47 -2.85
C ALA A 467 -0.74 -0.83 -1.52
N GLU A 468 0.38 -1.51 -1.52
CA GLU A 468 1.26 -1.62 -0.35
C GLU A 468 1.69 -0.22 0.10
N ILE A 469 2.03 -0.04 1.36
CA ILE A 469 2.38 1.20 2.07
C ILE A 469 1.14 1.93 2.59
N GLY A 470 0.23 2.38 1.73
CA GLY A 470 -0.96 3.16 2.13
C GLY A 470 -2.25 2.36 2.23
N GLY A 471 -2.34 1.19 1.61
CA GLY A 471 -3.60 0.47 1.44
C GLY A 471 -3.73 -0.85 2.20
N THR A 472 -2.69 -1.67 2.25
CA THR A 472 -2.80 -3.08 2.68
C THR A 472 -2.56 -3.33 4.16
N GLY A 473 -1.80 -2.47 4.85
CA GLY A 473 -1.44 -2.65 6.27
C GLY A 473 -2.64 -2.75 7.21
N ARG A 474 -2.48 -3.52 8.29
CA ARG A 474 -3.55 -3.71 9.29
C ARG A 474 -3.70 -2.49 10.19
N GLY A 475 -2.61 -1.81 10.52
CA GLY A 475 -2.56 -0.61 11.36
C GLY A 475 -2.74 0.70 10.58
N VAL A 476 -2.44 0.75 9.29
CA VAL A 476 -2.56 1.96 8.48
C VAL A 476 -4.02 2.37 8.28
N ILE A 477 -4.32 3.65 8.42
CA ILE A 477 -5.62 4.23 8.06
C ILE A 477 -5.57 4.52 6.56
N SER A 478 -6.23 3.69 5.77
CA SER A 478 -6.25 3.76 4.31
C SER A 478 -7.36 4.66 3.80
N VAL A 479 -7.05 5.53 2.84
CA VAL A 479 -7.97 6.58 2.40
C VAL A 479 -8.25 6.50 0.91
N GLY A 480 -9.53 6.37 0.55
CA GLY A 480 -10.07 6.53 -0.79
C GLY A 480 -10.40 7.98 -1.14
N ALA A 481 -10.57 8.26 -2.42
CA ALA A 481 -10.82 9.61 -2.92
C ALA A 481 -12.23 9.78 -3.44
N TYR A 482 -12.96 10.82 -3.00
CA TYR A 482 -14.21 11.23 -3.63
C TYR A 482 -14.14 12.65 -4.21
N VAL A 483 -15.08 12.97 -5.09
CA VAL A 483 -15.09 14.21 -5.87
C VAL A 483 -15.87 15.31 -5.15
N THR A 484 -15.22 16.45 -4.94
CA THR A 484 -15.87 17.65 -4.39
C THR A 484 -15.96 18.79 -5.39
N ARG A 485 -15.18 18.72 -6.47
CA ARG A 485 -15.17 19.68 -7.57
C ARG A 485 -14.78 18.97 -8.85
N ASN A 486 -15.44 19.30 -9.95
CA ASN A 486 -15.15 18.73 -11.27
C ASN A 486 -14.89 19.78 -12.37
N GLU A 487 -15.13 21.06 -12.08
CA GLU A 487 -14.85 22.19 -12.99
C GLU A 487 -14.23 23.34 -12.19
N PHE A 488 -13.24 24.03 -12.75
CA PHE A 488 -12.56 25.15 -12.10
C PHE A 488 -11.81 26.04 -13.09
N ASP A 489 -11.64 27.32 -12.73
CA ASP A 489 -10.83 28.27 -13.46
C ASP A 489 -9.41 28.33 -12.89
N THR A 490 -8.42 28.64 -13.73
CA THR A 490 -7.01 28.71 -13.38
C THR A 490 -6.39 30.03 -13.89
N GLU A 491 -5.32 30.46 -13.24
CA GLU A 491 -4.55 31.65 -13.61
C GLU A 491 -3.79 31.47 -14.93
N ASN A 492 -3.43 30.22 -15.31
CA ASN A 492 -2.46 29.98 -16.37
C ASN A 492 -2.97 29.12 -17.53
N VAL A 493 -3.89 28.17 -17.31
CA VAL A 493 -4.35 27.23 -18.35
C VAL A 493 -5.83 27.40 -18.72
N GLY A 494 -6.52 28.35 -18.08
CA GLY A 494 -7.93 28.65 -18.33
C GLY A 494 -8.88 27.70 -17.57
N HIS A 495 -10.07 27.48 -18.15
CA HIS A 495 -11.09 26.59 -17.55
C HIS A 495 -10.73 25.11 -17.74
N VAL A 496 -10.85 24.32 -16.68
CA VAL A 496 -10.53 22.89 -16.65
C VAL A 496 -11.74 22.10 -16.12
N GLY A 497 -12.11 21.04 -16.83
CA GLY A 497 -13.10 20.06 -16.40
C GLY A 497 -12.48 18.68 -16.26
N THR A 498 -12.80 17.94 -15.18
CA THR A 498 -12.28 16.61 -14.93
C THR A 498 -13.17 15.49 -15.50
N GLY A 499 -14.43 15.79 -15.81
CA GLY A 499 -15.43 14.79 -16.22
C GLY A 499 -15.97 13.92 -15.07
N GLU A 500 -15.49 14.12 -13.85
CA GLU A 500 -15.89 13.37 -12.65
C GLU A 500 -17.28 13.81 -12.13
N THR A 501 -17.92 12.97 -11.34
CA THR A 501 -19.23 13.26 -10.74
C THR A 501 -19.08 13.77 -9.32
N ILE A 502 -19.48 15.02 -9.05
CA ILE A 502 -19.45 15.60 -7.70
C ILE A 502 -20.25 14.72 -6.73
N GLY A 503 -19.64 14.40 -5.60
CA GLY A 503 -20.19 13.50 -4.58
C GLY A 503 -19.87 12.02 -4.81
N GLY A 504 -19.55 11.60 -6.05
CA GLY A 504 -19.15 10.23 -6.38
C GLY A 504 -17.71 9.90 -5.95
N ILE A 505 -17.39 8.60 -5.91
CA ILE A 505 -16.01 8.15 -5.80
C ILE A 505 -15.25 8.60 -7.04
N ALA A 506 -13.99 9.03 -6.89
CA ALA A 506 -13.17 9.40 -8.04
C ALA A 506 -12.82 8.15 -8.86
N SER A 507 -12.91 8.25 -10.18
CA SER A 507 -12.77 7.09 -11.09
C SER A 507 -11.42 6.37 -10.95
N PHE A 508 -10.39 7.10 -10.52
CA PHE A 508 -9.05 6.56 -10.29
C PHE A 508 -8.88 5.90 -8.90
N SER A 509 -9.79 6.12 -7.93
CA SER A 509 -9.60 5.61 -6.57
C SER A 509 -9.56 4.10 -6.55
N SER A 510 -8.46 3.53 -6.06
CA SER A 510 -8.37 2.09 -5.79
C SER A 510 -9.40 1.65 -4.77
N HIS A 511 -9.81 0.38 -4.86
CA HIS A 511 -10.78 -0.21 -3.94
C HIS A 511 -10.46 -1.67 -3.62
N GLY A 512 -10.92 -2.08 -2.45
CA GLY A 512 -10.71 -3.42 -1.92
C GLY A 512 -11.58 -4.49 -2.58
N PRO A 513 -11.65 -5.64 -1.90
CA PRO A 513 -11.01 -5.94 -0.63
C PRO A 513 -9.49 -6.10 -0.76
N THR A 514 -8.76 -6.21 0.38
CA THR A 514 -7.40 -6.78 0.34
C THR A 514 -7.46 -8.27 -0.03
N ALA A 515 -6.33 -8.86 -0.41
CA ALA A 515 -6.30 -10.28 -0.80
C ALA A 515 -6.76 -11.24 0.31
N ASP A 516 -6.65 -10.85 1.58
CA ASP A 516 -7.18 -11.59 2.74
C ASP A 516 -8.63 -11.21 3.10
N GLY A 517 -9.32 -10.44 2.24
CA GLY A 517 -10.75 -10.12 2.34
C GLY A 517 -11.11 -9.00 3.32
N ARG A 518 -10.13 -8.23 3.83
CA ARG A 518 -10.42 -7.05 4.67
C ARG A 518 -10.97 -5.91 3.81
N VAL A 519 -11.92 -5.18 4.36
CA VAL A 519 -12.41 -3.94 3.78
C VAL A 519 -11.30 -2.88 3.81
N LYS A 520 -11.00 -2.32 2.65
CA LYS A 520 -10.17 -1.15 2.40
C LYS A 520 -10.73 -0.40 1.19
N PRO A 521 -10.64 0.95 1.18
CA PRO A 521 -10.07 1.84 2.19
C PRO A 521 -10.82 1.78 3.52
N ASP A 522 -10.30 2.44 4.59
CA ASP A 522 -11.03 2.62 5.85
C ASP A 522 -12.06 3.76 5.75
N VAL A 523 -11.79 4.77 4.93
CA VAL A 523 -12.64 5.97 4.77
C VAL A 523 -12.38 6.63 3.43
N ALA A 524 -13.36 7.33 2.89
CA ALA A 524 -13.17 8.20 1.74
C ALA A 524 -13.10 9.68 2.16
N ALA A 525 -12.18 10.42 1.56
CA ALA A 525 -12.04 11.86 1.76
C ALA A 525 -11.94 12.58 0.40
N PRO A 526 -12.10 13.91 0.35
CA PRO A 526 -11.97 14.66 -0.89
C PRO A 526 -10.61 14.45 -1.57
N GLY A 527 -10.61 14.06 -2.84
CA GLY A 527 -9.41 13.76 -3.59
C GLY A 527 -9.43 14.16 -5.07
N SER A 528 -10.41 14.92 -5.56
CA SER A 528 -10.44 15.39 -6.95
C SER A 528 -10.46 16.93 -7.02
N ALA A 529 -9.66 17.50 -7.91
CA ALA A 529 -9.49 18.94 -8.16
C ALA A 529 -9.19 19.75 -6.89
N VAL A 530 -8.18 19.43 -6.13
CA VAL A 530 -7.74 20.04 -4.85
C VAL A 530 -6.79 21.17 -5.05
N VAL A 531 -6.96 22.25 -4.29
CA VAL A 531 -6.00 23.34 -4.25
C VAL A 531 -5.13 23.25 -3.00
N SER A 532 -3.84 23.27 -3.20
CA SER A 532 -2.86 23.41 -2.12
C SER A 532 -1.56 24.03 -2.64
N SER A 533 -0.59 24.19 -1.74
CA SER A 533 0.72 24.77 -2.04
C SER A 533 1.44 24.01 -3.14
N ALA A 534 2.04 24.72 -4.09
CA ALA A 534 2.89 24.14 -5.12
C ALA A 534 4.32 24.66 -4.99
N SER A 535 5.30 23.79 -5.28
CA SER A 535 6.70 24.13 -5.16
C SER A 535 7.12 25.20 -6.16
N SER A 536 7.76 26.27 -5.69
CA SER A 536 8.36 27.29 -6.55
C SER A 536 9.59 26.78 -7.31
N HIS A 537 10.05 25.56 -7.01
CA HIS A 537 11.13 24.86 -7.71
C HIS A 537 10.60 23.90 -8.79
N ASP A 538 9.27 23.77 -8.95
CA ASP A 538 8.66 22.89 -9.94
C ASP A 538 8.79 23.46 -11.35
N ALA A 539 9.63 22.85 -12.16
CA ALA A 539 9.86 23.26 -13.55
C ALA A 539 8.62 23.07 -14.45
N THR A 540 7.64 22.26 -14.03
CA THR A 540 6.41 21.99 -14.78
C THR A 540 5.24 22.87 -14.37
N LEU A 541 5.42 23.74 -13.37
CA LEU A 541 4.36 24.56 -12.78
C LEU A 541 3.59 25.40 -13.81
N SER A 542 4.28 25.88 -14.85
CA SER A 542 3.64 26.67 -15.92
C SER A 542 2.61 25.89 -16.74
N SER A 543 2.69 24.56 -16.75
CA SER A 543 1.75 23.66 -17.44
C SER A 543 0.75 23.01 -16.49
N GLN A 544 0.91 23.17 -15.17
CA GLN A 544 -0.04 22.69 -14.18
C GLN A 544 -1.15 23.70 -13.94
N PRO A 545 -2.37 23.29 -13.59
CA PRO A 545 -3.47 24.18 -13.33
C PRO A 545 -3.25 24.95 -12.02
N VAL A 546 -2.80 26.19 -12.10
CA VAL A 546 -2.55 27.08 -10.95
C VAL A 546 -3.83 27.84 -10.60
N ALA A 547 -4.25 27.75 -9.34
CA ALA A 547 -5.41 28.45 -8.81
C ALA A 547 -5.10 29.90 -8.48
N LEU A 548 -3.90 30.16 -7.95
CA LEU A 548 -3.48 31.48 -7.46
C LEU A 548 -1.97 31.57 -7.34
N TYR A 549 -1.40 32.75 -7.60
CA TYR A 549 -0.04 33.13 -7.20
C TYR A 549 -0.08 34.09 -6.02
N GLN A 550 0.69 33.83 -4.97
CA GLN A 550 0.87 34.65 -3.79
C GLN A 550 2.26 35.26 -3.75
N GLN A 551 2.34 36.58 -3.63
CA GLN A 551 3.62 37.28 -3.42
C GLN A 551 4.05 37.18 -1.96
N TYR A 552 5.26 36.65 -1.70
CA TYR A 552 5.86 36.64 -0.38
C TYR A 552 7.38 36.81 -0.46
N GLY A 553 7.94 37.75 0.30
CA GLY A 553 9.38 37.97 0.33
C GLY A 553 10.01 38.36 -1.02
N GLY A 554 9.22 38.93 -1.95
CA GLY A 554 9.66 39.28 -3.29
C GLY A 554 9.69 38.13 -4.30
N ARG A 555 9.08 37.00 -3.97
CA ARG A 555 8.97 35.77 -4.79
C ARG A 555 7.49 35.38 -4.96
N ASP A 556 7.16 34.77 -6.10
CA ASP A 556 5.85 34.20 -6.36
C ASP A 556 5.79 32.76 -5.86
N TYR A 557 4.75 32.44 -5.10
CA TYR A 557 4.41 31.09 -4.66
C TYR A 557 3.05 30.71 -5.20
N ALA A 558 2.93 29.51 -5.74
CA ALA A 558 1.69 29.06 -6.36
C ALA A 558 0.87 28.16 -5.43
N TYR A 559 -0.44 28.24 -5.62
CA TYR A 559 -1.38 27.20 -5.18
C TYR A 559 -1.96 26.56 -6.44
N ALA A 560 -1.82 25.25 -6.57
CA ALA A 560 -2.21 24.51 -7.75
C ALA A 560 -3.31 23.49 -7.47
N TYR A 561 -4.07 23.14 -8.50
CA TYR A 561 -5.00 22.01 -8.44
C TYR A 561 -4.29 20.71 -8.74
N MET A 562 -4.58 19.69 -7.94
CA MET A 562 -4.08 18.34 -8.16
C MET A 562 -5.16 17.28 -7.86
N GLN A 563 -5.02 16.00 -8.26
CA GLN A 563 -6.00 14.93 -8.00
C GLN A 563 -5.35 13.57 -7.69
N GLY A 564 -5.98 12.75 -6.84
CA GLY A 564 -5.53 11.43 -6.40
C GLY A 564 -5.89 11.10 -4.95
N THR A 565 -5.78 9.86 -4.57
CA THR A 565 -5.97 9.41 -3.19
C THR A 565 -4.90 9.98 -2.25
N SER A 566 -3.79 10.43 -2.81
CA SER A 566 -2.71 11.12 -2.10
C SER A 566 -3.09 12.45 -1.49
N MET A 567 -4.14 13.09 -2.00
CA MET A 567 -4.65 14.34 -1.42
C MET A 567 -5.81 14.09 -0.49
N ALA A 568 -6.52 12.98 -0.69
CA ALA A 568 -7.50 12.50 0.27
C ALA A 568 -6.81 12.08 1.60
N ALA A 569 -5.68 11.38 1.53
CA ALA A 569 -4.92 10.97 2.70
C ALA A 569 -4.51 12.13 3.63
N PRO A 570 -3.92 13.24 3.16
CA PRO A 570 -3.56 14.36 4.03
C PRO A 570 -4.78 15.09 4.65
N VAL A 571 -5.98 15.01 4.07
CA VAL A 571 -7.20 15.49 4.72
C VAL A 571 -7.48 14.69 5.98
N VAL A 572 -7.38 13.35 5.90
CA VAL A 572 -7.54 12.46 7.05
C VAL A 572 -6.38 12.64 8.03
N THR A 573 -5.14 12.80 7.55
CA THR A 573 -3.96 13.04 8.40
C THR A 573 -4.13 14.29 9.26
N GLY A 574 -4.53 15.40 8.65
CA GLY A 574 -4.80 16.64 9.38
C GLY A 574 -5.95 16.50 10.36
N THR A 575 -7.04 15.79 10.00
CA THR A 575 -8.15 15.50 10.87
C THR A 575 -7.73 14.66 12.09
N VAL A 576 -6.92 13.62 11.86
CA VAL A 576 -6.35 12.81 12.94
C VAL A 576 -5.41 13.62 13.83
N ALA A 577 -4.67 14.59 13.26
CA ALA A 577 -3.86 15.52 14.07
C ALA A 577 -4.73 16.41 14.99
N GLN A 578 -5.89 16.90 14.50
CA GLN A 578 -6.85 17.58 15.36
C GLN A 578 -7.38 16.68 16.49
N TRP A 579 -7.66 15.40 16.17
CA TRP A 579 -8.12 14.41 17.16
C TRP A 579 -7.04 14.07 18.19
N LEU A 580 -5.77 13.96 17.77
CA LEU A 580 -4.63 13.74 18.67
C LEU A 580 -4.36 14.95 19.57
N GLU A 581 -4.67 16.17 19.15
CA GLU A 581 -4.64 17.36 20.03
C GLU A 581 -5.64 17.24 21.18
N ALA A 582 -6.81 16.64 20.94
CA ALA A 582 -7.84 16.41 21.95
C ALA A 582 -7.53 15.16 22.81
N CYS A 583 -7.03 14.09 22.21
CA CYS A 583 -6.71 12.82 22.85
C CYS A 583 -5.38 12.24 22.33
N PRO A 584 -4.24 12.60 22.96
CA PRO A 584 -2.89 12.21 22.48
C PRO A 584 -2.62 10.71 22.42
N GLY A 585 -3.40 9.90 23.14
CA GLY A 585 -3.19 8.46 23.27
C GLY A 585 -4.04 7.60 22.32
N LEU A 586 -4.70 8.17 21.31
CA LEU A 586 -5.46 7.39 20.33
C LEU A 586 -4.58 6.36 19.62
N SER A 587 -5.05 5.12 19.58
CA SER A 587 -4.42 4.04 18.80
C SER A 587 -5.02 3.97 17.38
N PRO A 588 -4.39 3.25 16.42
CA PRO A 588 -4.97 3.00 15.10
C PRO A 588 -6.38 2.37 15.18
N ALA A 589 -6.59 1.46 16.12
CA ALA A 589 -7.89 0.83 16.35
C ALA A 589 -8.95 1.84 16.86
N ASP A 590 -8.56 2.79 17.72
CA ASP A 590 -9.46 3.84 18.19
C ASP A 590 -9.87 4.77 17.05
N VAL A 591 -8.92 5.21 16.23
CA VAL A 591 -9.18 6.06 15.07
C VAL A 591 -10.13 5.37 14.07
N ARG A 592 -9.90 4.09 13.74
CA ARG A 592 -10.82 3.33 12.88
C ARG A 592 -12.21 3.23 13.47
N ARG A 593 -12.32 2.99 14.78
CA ARG A 593 -13.61 2.91 15.47
C ARG A 593 -14.36 4.23 15.43
N ILE A 594 -13.65 5.34 15.59
CA ILE A 594 -14.23 6.68 15.48
C ILE A 594 -14.71 6.91 14.05
N ILE A 595 -13.87 6.62 13.04
CA ILE A 595 -14.21 6.71 11.61
C ILE A 595 -15.47 5.87 11.32
N ALA A 596 -15.49 4.61 11.75
CA ALA A 596 -16.63 3.71 11.52
C ALA A 596 -17.93 4.19 12.16
N ALA A 597 -17.84 4.91 13.30
CA ALA A 597 -19.01 5.43 14.02
C ALA A 597 -19.53 6.76 13.48
N THR A 598 -18.67 7.54 12.77
CA THR A 598 -18.98 8.94 12.46
C THR A 598 -18.93 9.30 10.98
N SER A 599 -18.44 8.39 10.12
CA SER A 599 -18.45 8.62 8.69
C SER A 599 -19.87 8.71 8.11
N VAL A 600 -20.02 9.52 7.08
CA VAL A 600 -21.32 9.85 6.48
C VAL A 600 -21.61 8.93 5.29
N SER A 601 -22.80 8.36 5.27
CA SER A 601 -23.40 7.72 4.09
C SER A 601 -24.37 8.69 3.40
N ASP A 602 -24.38 8.70 2.07
CA ASP A 602 -25.27 9.53 1.27
C ASP A 602 -25.80 8.77 0.03
N SER A 603 -26.40 9.48 -0.90
CA SER A 603 -26.95 8.86 -2.13
C SER A 603 -25.90 8.26 -3.05
N TYR A 604 -24.62 8.63 -2.91
CA TYR A 604 -23.51 8.09 -3.70
C TYR A 604 -22.84 6.88 -3.02
N THR A 605 -22.69 6.92 -1.71
CA THR A 605 -22.16 5.79 -0.94
C THR A 605 -23.15 4.65 -0.82
N GLY A 606 -24.45 4.96 -0.87
CA GLY A 606 -25.50 4.03 -0.46
C GLY A 606 -25.43 3.74 1.05
N ASP A 607 -26.05 2.65 1.47
CA ASP A 607 -25.96 2.14 2.86
C ASP A 607 -24.70 1.29 3.00
N VAL A 608 -23.64 1.89 3.54
CA VAL A 608 -22.34 1.24 3.73
C VAL A 608 -22.41 0.13 4.80
N GLY A 609 -23.36 0.23 5.73
CA GLY A 609 -23.52 -0.73 6.82
C GLY A 609 -22.34 -0.75 7.82
N PRO A 610 -22.46 -1.49 8.93
CA PRO A 610 -21.46 -1.49 10.00
C PRO A 610 -20.16 -2.22 9.65
N GLY A 611 -20.14 -2.99 8.58
CA GLY A 611 -18.95 -3.73 8.10
C GLY A 611 -18.05 -2.92 7.18
N GLY A 612 -18.51 -1.77 6.73
CA GLY A 612 -17.84 -1.00 5.68
C GLY A 612 -18.12 -1.55 4.28
N ASP A 613 -17.62 -0.85 3.29
CA ASP A 613 -17.70 -1.13 1.86
C ASP A 613 -16.30 -1.03 1.23
N CYS A 614 -16.01 -1.86 0.23
CA CYS A 614 -14.68 -1.92 -0.37
C CYS A 614 -14.32 -0.71 -1.26
N THR A 615 -15.28 0.15 -1.57
CA THR A 615 -15.10 1.37 -2.35
C THR A 615 -14.98 2.61 -1.44
N TRP A 616 -15.84 2.67 -0.42
CA TRP A 616 -16.03 3.84 0.43
C TRP A 616 -15.44 3.68 1.84
N GLY A 617 -15.01 2.48 2.21
CA GLY A 617 -14.67 2.17 3.58
C GLY A 617 -15.91 2.24 4.48
N PHE A 618 -15.83 3.00 5.55
CA PHE A 618 -16.99 3.29 6.41
C PHE A 618 -17.82 4.50 5.94
N GLY A 619 -17.52 5.05 4.76
CA GLY A 619 -18.20 6.21 4.18
C GLY A 619 -17.29 7.42 4.04
N LYS A 620 -17.89 8.61 3.90
CA LYS A 620 -17.17 9.88 3.78
C LYS A 620 -16.77 10.41 5.15
N LEU A 621 -15.53 10.92 5.28
CA LEU A 621 -15.00 11.48 6.51
C LEU A 621 -15.87 12.63 7.02
N ASP A 622 -16.19 12.63 8.32
CA ASP A 622 -16.73 13.75 9.09
C ASP A 622 -15.80 14.11 10.24
N ALA A 623 -15.01 15.15 10.07
CA ALA A 623 -14.04 15.60 11.07
C ALA A 623 -14.72 16.13 12.33
N MET A 624 -15.88 16.79 12.17
CA MET A 624 -16.60 17.37 13.32
C MET A 624 -17.28 16.32 14.17
N ALA A 625 -18.01 15.38 13.55
CA ALA A 625 -18.61 14.26 14.28
C ALA A 625 -17.54 13.38 14.94
N GLY A 626 -16.41 13.14 14.22
CA GLY A 626 -15.26 12.45 14.79
C GLY A 626 -14.64 13.18 15.97
N MET A 627 -14.48 14.51 15.92
CA MET A 627 -13.97 15.29 17.06
C MET A 627 -14.88 15.18 18.27
N GLN A 628 -16.20 15.24 18.08
CA GLN A 628 -17.14 15.05 19.18
C GLN A 628 -16.98 13.66 19.81
N ALA A 629 -16.86 12.63 19.00
CA ALA A 629 -16.62 11.25 19.46
C ALA A 629 -15.29 11.11 20.22
N VAL A 630 -14.23 11.81 19.78
CA VAL A 630 -12.93 11.85 20.48
C VAL A 630 -13.06 12.52 21.85
N LEU A 631 -13.79 13.62 21.96
CA LEU A 631 -14.01 14.31 23.23
C LEU A 631 -14.81 13.45 24.22
N ASP A 632 -15.84 12.75 23.74
CA ASP A 632 -16.61 11.80 24.53
C ASP A 632 -15.72 10.63 25.01
N PHE A 633 -14.88 10.08 24.12
CA PHE A 633 -13.90 9.06 24.45
C PHE A 633 -12.90 9.53 25.50
N ALA A 634 -12.33 10.73 25.37
CA ALA A 634 -11.35 11.31 26.28
C ALA A 634 -11.94 11.63 27.65
N SER A 635 -13.23 11.98 27.73
CA SER A 635 -13.92 12.27 28.98
C SER A 635 -14.31 11.02 29.79
N GLY A 636 -14.11 9.82 29.22
CA GLY A 636 -14.57 8.58 29.82
C GLY A 636 -16.10 8.47 29.92
N LEU A 637 -16.84 9.38 29.29
CA LEU A 637 -18.29 9.29 29.18
C LEU A 637 -18.62 8.17 28.19
N PRO A 638 -19.63 7.32 28.46
CA PRO A 638 -20.07 6.26 27.55
C PRO A 638 -20.84 6.82 26.34
N GLY A 639 -20.28 7.78 25.65
CA GLY A 639 -20.87 8.41 24.46
C GLY A 639 -20.39 7.81 23.15
N VAL A 640 -19.13 7.40 23.07
CA VAL A 640 -18.70 6.31 22.18
C VAL A 640 -18.84 5.05 23.02
N ALA A 641 -20.08 4.74 23.38
CA ALA A 641 -20.44 3.38 23.71
C ALA A 641 -19.74 2.54 22.65
N ALA A 642 -18.91 1.61 23.08
CA ALA A 642 -18.36 0.61 22.18
C ALA A 642 -19.35 0.42 21.04
N VAL A 643 -18.97 0.79 19.80
CA VAL A 643 -19.55 0.09 18.66
C VAL A 643 -19.52 -1.35 19.14
N PRO A 644 -20.64 -1.98 19.42
CA PRO A 644 -20.64 -3.20 20.20
C PRO A 644 -19.62 -4.07 19.54
N SER A 645 -18.62 -4.50 20.31
CA SER A 645 -17.50 -5.32 19.84
C SER A 645 -18.17 -6.46 19.12
N THR A 646 -18.23 -6.31 17.81
CA THR A 646 -19.37 -6.70 17.02
C THR A 646 -19.41 -8.19 16.99
N VAL A 647 -20.51 -8.74 17.38
CA VAL A 647 -20.90 -10.06 16.89
C VAL A 647 -20.94 -9.93 15.38
N ALA A 648 -20.10 -10.65 14.68
CA ALA A 648 -20.09 -10.71 13.24
C ALA A 648 -20.37 -12.14 12.77
N VAL A 649 -20.93 -12.25 11.57
CA VAL A 649 -21.18 -13.53 10.90
C VAL A 649 -20.39 -13.48 9.60
N CYS A 650 -19.29 -14.27 9.54
CA CYS A 650 -18.36 -14.29 8.42
C CYS A 650 -18.56 -15.56 7.58
N PRO A 651 -19.10 -15.48 6.36
CA PRO A 651 -19.11 -16.62 5.45
C PRO A 651 -17.69 -17.10 5.11
N LEU A 652 -17.44 -18.41 5.21
CA LEU A 652 -16.15 -19.04 4.92
C LEU A 652 -16.12 -19.78 3.58
N GLY A 653 -17.20 -19.71 2.79
CA GLY A 653 -17.38 -20.55 1.60
C GLY A 653 -17.82 -21.98 1.93
N GLY A 654 -18.27 -22.75 0.91
CA GLY A 654 -18.73 -24.13 1.05
C GLY A 654 -19.87 -24.36 2.06
N GLY A 655 -20.74 -23.34 2.26
CA GLY A 655 -21.83 -23.42 3.22
C GLY A 655 -21.40 -23.27 4.70
N ARG A 656 -20.15 -22.91 5.00
CA ARG A 656 -19.67 -22.71 6.36
C ARG A 656 -19.68 -21.24 6.75
N VAL A 657 -19.97 -20.97 8.02
CA VAL A 657 -20.10 -19.62 8.57
C VAL A 657 -19.45 -19.55 9.95
N ARG A 658 -18.59 -18.58 10.19
CA ARG A 658 -17.98 -18.32 11.49
C ARG A 658 -18.70 -17.19 12.21
N SER A 659 -19.08 -17.43 13.45
CA SER A 659 -19.52 -16.36 14.37
C SER A 659 -18.31 -15.73 15.06
N VAL A 660 -18.24 -14.40 15.05
CA VAL A 660 -17.20 -13.62 15.77
C VAL A 660 -17.87 -12.84 16.88
N ALA A 661 -17.29 -12.88 18.06
CA ALA A 661 -17.76 -12.10 19.22
C ALA A 661 -16.55 -11.83 20.14
N PRO A 662 -16.63 -10.89 21.11
CA PRO A 662 -15.57 -10.66 22.07
C PRO A 662 -15.16 -11.93 22.80
N ALA A 663 -13.88 -12.03 23.14
CA ALA A 663 -13.34 -13.15 23.91
C ALA A 663 -14.09 -13.28 25.24
N GLY A 664 -14.50 -14.52 25.56
CA GLY A 664 -15.27 -14.82 26.80
C GLY A 664 -16.79 -14.63 26.67
N SER A 665 -17.31 -14.17 25.53
CA SER A 665 -18.76 -14.07 25.31
C SER A 665 -19.36 -15.44 24.97
N ALA A 666 -20.54 -15.75 25.51
CA ALA A 666 -21.35 -16.85 24.98
C ALA A 666 -22.14 -16.36 23.77
N VAL A 667 -22.06 -17.08 22.65
CA VAL A 667 -22.73 -16.74 21.40
C VAL A 667 -23.87 -17.69 21.13
N SER A 668 -25.04 -17.16 20.76
CA SER A 668 -26.15 -17.95 20.22
C SER A 668 -26.16 -17.78 18.69
N VAL A 669 -26.13 -18.88 17.95
CA VAL A 669 -26.20 -18.89 16.49
C VAL A 669 -27.54 -19.51 16.07
N ALA A 670 -28.31 -18.81 15.25
CA ALA A 670 -29.53 -19.31 14.66
C ALA A 670 -29.48 -19.21 13.13
N VAL A 671 -29.90 -20.25 12.43
CA VAL A 671 -29.98 -20.29 10.98
C VAL A 671 -31.45 -20.47 10.57
N SER A 672 -31.92 -19.61 9.70
CA SER A 672 -33.27 -19.69 9.14
C SER A 672 -33.25 -19.67 7.62
N ARG A 673 -34.25 -20.24 7.00
CA ARG A 673 -34.51 -20.06 5.57
C ARG A 673 -35.00 -18.64 5.28
N ALA A 674 -35.01 -18.27 4.01
CA ALA A 674 -35.47 -16.93 3.59
C ALA A 674 -36.95 -16.64 3.95
N ASP A 675 -37.75 -17.68 4.18
CA ASP A 675 -39.15 -17.60 4.65
C ASP A 675 -39.27 -17.45 6.19
N GLY A 676 -38.14 -17.34 6.92
CA GLY A 676 -38.07 -17.17 8.37
C GLY A 676 -38.15 -18.48 9.18
N VAL A 677 -38.27 -19.64 8.54
CA VAL A 677 -38.33 -20.94 9.26
C VAL A 677 -36.91 -21.26 9.75
N ALA A 678 -36.76 -21.41 11.08
CA ALA A 678 -35.53 -21.82 11.71
C ALA A 678 -35.18 -23.27 11.33
N VAL A 679 -33.91 -23.51 10.94
CA VAL A 679 -33.42 -24.82 10.49
C VAL A 679 -32.27 -25.35 11.33
N MET A 680 -31.56 -24.44 12.05
CA MET A 680 -30.46 -24.79 12.96
C MET A 680 -30.34 -23.73 14.07
N SER A 681 -29.98 -24.17 15.26
CA SER A 681 -29.56 -23.25 16.35
C SER A 681 -28.50 -23.91 17.21
N ALA A 682 -27.62 -23.07 17.76
CA ALA A 682 -26.61 -23.46 18.75
C ALA A 682 -26.47 -22.32 19.77
N ASP A 683 -26.66 -22.62 21.02
CA ASP A 683 -26.57 -21.65 22.12
C ASP A 683 -25.33 -21.86 22.97
N GLY A 684 -24.77 -20.78 23.51
CA GLY A 684 -23.64 -20.84 24.42
C GLY A 684 -22.32 -21.27 23.77
N VAL A 685 -22.20 -21.16 22.46
CA VAL A 685 -20.95 -21.52 21.74
C VAL A 685 -19.88 -20.45 21.95
N SER A 686 -18.61 -20.88 21.83
CA SER A 686 -17.47 -19.94 21.96
C SER A 686 -17.38 -18.99 20.77
N PRO A 687 -16.81 -17.78 20.95
CA PRO A 687 -16.45 -16.91 19.86
C PRO A 687 -15.55 -17.65 18.83
N GLY A 688 -15.85 -17.47 17.55
CA GLY A 688 -15.16 -18.22 16.48
C GLY A 688 -15.81 -19.54 16.11
N HIS A 689 -16.95 -19.91 16.72
CA HIS A 689 -17.71 -21.12 16.35
C HIS A 689 -18.05 -21.11 14.86
N VAL A 690 -17.80 -22.23 14.19
CA VAL A 690 -18.11 -22.42 12.77
C VAL A 690 -19.37 -23.28 12.65
N ALA A 691 -20.45 -22.69 12.16
CA ALA A 691 -21.65 -23.42 11.77
C ALA A 691 -21.47 -23.96 10.35
N ASP A 692 -21.66 -25.26 10.17
CA ASP A 692 -21.61 -25.92 8.86
C ASP A 692 -23.03 -26.10 8.32
N LEU A 693 -23.34 -25.44 7.23
CA LEU A 693 -24.63 -25.48 6.56
C LEU A 693 -24.61 -26.40 5.32
N SER A 694 -23.48 -27.05 5.02
CA SER A 694 -23.32 -27.86 3.81
C SER A 694 -24.30 -29.04 3.71
N ALA A 695 -24.82 -29.49 4.85
CA ALA A 695 -25.84 -30.54 4.91
C ALA A 695 -27.29 -30.04 4.66
N LEU A 696 -27.49 -28.72 4.57
CA LEU A 696 -28.81 -28.16 4.29
C LEU A 696 -29.09 -28.17 2.78
N PRO A 697 -30.38 -28.26 2.37
CA PRO A 697 -30.74 -28.15 0.97
C PRO A 697 -30.21 -26.88 0.30
N SER A 698 -29.91 -26.95 -0.99
CA SER A 698 -29.49 -25.78 -1.75
C SER A 698 -30.49 -24.63 -1.60
N GLY A 699 -30.01 -23.44 -1.27
CA GLY A 699 -30.89 -22.30 -0.99
C GLY A 699 -30.18 -21.15 -0.32
N VAL A 700 -30.89 -20.06 -0.05
CA VAL A 700 -30.42 -18.91 0.69
C VAL A 700 -30.87 -19.00 2.15
N TYR A 701 -29.94 -18.89 3.06
CA TYR A 701 -30.17 -18.94 4.50
C TYR A 701 -29.76 -17.62 5.16
N VAL A 702 -30.44 -17.26 6.23
CA VAL A 702 -30.06 -16.14 7.09
C VAL A 702 -29.44 -16.73 8.35
N VAL A 703 -28.19 -16.44 8.60
CA VAL A 703 -27.47 -16.80 9.83
C VAL A 703 -27.45 -15.60 10.74
N ARG A 704 -27.97 -15.78 11.94
CA ARG A 704 -27.97 -14.77 13.01
C ARG A 704 -27.08 -15.23 14.15
N ALA A 705 -26.12 -14.43 14.52
CA ALA A 705 -25.31 -14.62 15.73
C ALA A 705 -25.65 -13.54 16.75
N SER A 706 -25.91 -13.91 17.98
CA SER A 706 -26.27 -13.00 19.09
C SER A 706 -25.37 -13.26 20.31
N ALA A 707 -24.88 -12.23 20.94
CA ALA A 707 -24.18 -12.27 22.22
C ALA A 707 -24.61 -11.05 23.08
N ALA A 708 -24.14 -10.97 24.31
CA ALA A 708 -24.38 -9.81 25.17
C ALA A 708 -23.95 -8.49 24.52
N ALA A 709 -22.96 -8.53 23.64
CA ALA A 709 -22.40 -7.38 22.92
C ALA A 709 -23.21 -6.97 21.67
N GLY A 710 -24.25 -7.70 21.28
CA GLY A 710 -25.09 -7.37 20.12
C GLY A 710 -25.52 -8.57 19.27
N THR A 711 -26.05 -8.27 18.09
CA THR A 711 -26.53 -9.28 17.15
C THR A 711 -26.09 -8.90 15.73
N ALA A 712 -25.60 -9.89 14.97
CA ALA A 712 -25.31 -9.75 13.56
C ALA A 712 -26.04 -10.80 12.73
N CYS A 713 -26.30 -10.48 11.47
CA CYS A 713 -26.89 -11.41 10.50
C CYS A 713 -26.12 -11.39 9.19
N ALA A 714 -26.03 -12.55 8.54
CA ALA A 714 -25.52 -12.65 7.18
C ALA A 714 -26.42 -13.55 6.33
N LYS A 715 -26.51 -13.27 5.03
CA LYS A 715 -27.12 -14.16 4.04
C LYS A 715 -26.05 -15.10 3.51
N VAL A 716 -26.35 -16.39 3.48
CA VAL A 716 -25.42 -17.45 3.03
C VAL A 716 -26.12 -18.31 2.00
N ALA A 717 -25.49 -18.47 0.84
CA ALA A 717 -25.97 -19.39 -0.18
C ALA A 717 -25.35 -20.77 0.05
N VAL A 718 -26.18 -21.79 0.17
CA VAL A 718 -25.76 -23.20 0.15
C VAL A 718 -26.07 -23.70 -1.27
N ARG A 719 -25.07 -24.22 -1.97
CA ARG A 719 -25.11 -24.70 -3.35
C ARG A 719 -25.17 -26.21 -3.44
#